data_2b2ee75caceb8890dd2a3192e4819f42
#
_entry.id   2b2ee75caceb8890dd2a3192e4819f42
#
_cell.length_a   1.000
_cell.length_b   1.000
_cell.length_c   1.000
_cell.angle_alpha   90.00
_cell.angle_beta   90.00
_cell.angle_gamma   90.00
#
_symmetry.space_group_name_H-M   'P 1'
#
loop_
_entity.id
_entity.type
_entity.pdbx_description
1 polymer ?
#
loop_
_entity_poly.entity_id
_entity_poly.type
_entity_poly.pdbx_seq_one_letter_code
_entity_poly.pdbx_strand_id
1 'polypeptide(L)'
;MKSTSSTYIDYAFLGLGCGNSLMLLQLAEEGLLSGKHILVIEPDSTGTNNRTFCFWMDPERVRSSFLFGLVEHQWSKVLAGDTVQELEPLRYYRISGKGLTDQARLLLSHEQVYNMESRYEEEPTFEGDFAQLSIGGASFHARYVFDNRPPKYAQPHVSESRLFQSFYGWEITSESAVFDPTCFTMMDFNVQQDGATQFMYVLPFDAHRALVEITRFGEANILSELATEALKTYLAERSISYEIETREQGVIPMFCNDISVSKSSRTWINTGERAGMLKPSTGYSFERSLSYAYQVVHEIKGQAPLKPPKKNRFSYYDRLLLQLLRDKPGKGSLIFTQLFKRNSASTVFKFLDERSSIVEDLRILQSLPFGLFMRAALKDAVWRSPRLLSPLLIATTVLLLLQSLGVMPIGYWGLAIGFLILGIPHGALDHLHALRKPWGWNMPGYVLVYLTLGGLILGLFYISPWIGLLCFLGYSMWHFGEADLAHWNLGKSWKSLLWGCYVLGGILVSHAPETVQILREMKVFIPWDSVPSASMAYVWILLGGVFFMGWLRKGAIASNVVSLLLLCALPLIPAFALFFIFQHSLHGWKKIKEMSLKSDLQLWINALPFTLGAVVLFGLNTYYASFTSGQVFIFLAALSFPHVVLMASLYRKSSKNV
;
A
#
# COMPACT_ATOMS: atom_id res chain seq x y z
N MET A 1 -14.49 14.47 51.04
CA MET A 1 -14.61 13.70 49.80
C MET A 1 -15.99 13.04 49.79
N LYS A 2 -16.97 13.58 49.04
CA LYS A 2 -18.25 12.90 48.85
C LYS A 2 -17.97 11.71 47.95
N SER A 3 -18.22 10.51 48.43
CA SER A 3 -18.26 9.30 47.59
C SER A 3 -19.34 9.54 46.54
N THR A 4 -18.94 9.91 45.32
CA THR A 4 -19.83 9.88 44.17
C THR A 4 -20.09 8.40 43.86
N SER A 5 -21.29 7.92 44.18
CA SER A 5 -21.71 6.57 43.81
C SER A 5 -21.62 6.46 42.29
N SER A 6 -20.72 5.62 41.82
CA SER A 6 -20.55 5.34 40.38
C SER A 6 -21.73 4.49 39.91
N THR A 7 -22.37 4.90 38.80
CA THR A 7 -23.51 4.18 38.22
C THR A 7 -23.00 3.15 37.20
N TYR A 8 -23.45 1.90 37.34
CA TYR A 8 -23.14 0.84 36.40
C TYR A 8 -23.99 0.98 35.14
N ILE A 9 -23.39 0.80 33.97
CA ILE A 9 -23.99 0.90 32.63
C ILE A 9 -23.58 -0.32 31.78
N ASP A 10 -24.55 -0.99 31.18
CA ASP A 10 -24.28 -2.07 30.23
C ASP A 10 -23.71 -1.53 28.91
N TYR A 11 -24.37 -0.52 28.35
CA TYR A 11 -24.02 0.08 27.07
C TYR A 11 -23.98 1.61 27.14
N ALA A 12 -22.88 2.20 26.73
CA ALA A 12 -22.75 3.65 26.58
C ALA A 12 -22.56 4.01 25.10
N PHE A 13 -23.35 4.95 24.58
CA PHE A 13 -23.28 5.45 23.22
C PHE A 13 -22.79 6.90 23.22
N LEU A 14 -21.60 7.13 22.63
CA LEU A 14 -21.04 8.46 22.46
C LEU A 14 -21.38 8.95 21.04
N GLY A 15 -22.37 9.82 20.94
CA GLY A 15 -23.01 10.24 19.70
C GLY A 15 -24.03 9.24 19.18
N LEU A 16 -25.17 9.71 18.68
CA LEU A 16 -26.24 8.90 18.11
C LEU A 16 -26.30 9.07 16.56
N GLY A 17 -25.15 9.09 15.94
CA GLY A 17 -25.04 9.10 14.46
C GLY A 17 -25.32 7.73 13.85
N CYS A 18 -25.19 7.62 12.52
CA CYS A 18 -25.50 6.42 11.74
C CYS A 18 -24.91 5.13 12.33
N GLY A 19 -23.62 5.13 12.69
CA GLY A 19 -22.95 3.93 13.22
C GLY A 19 -23.57 3.43 14.53
N ASN A 20 -23.87 4.31 15.47
CA ASN A 20 -24.48 3.95 16.75
C ASN A 20 -25.98 3.65 16.64
N SER A 21 -26.70 4.31 15.72
CA SER A 21 -28.10 3.99 15.45
C SER A 21 -28.22 2.57 14.89
N LEU A 22 -27.37 2.20 13.91
CA LEU A 22 -27.32 0.83 13.39
C LEU A 22 -26.89 -0.19 14.45
N MET A 23 -25.98 0.18 15.35
CA MET A 23 -25.56 -0.68 16.46
C MET A 23 -26.73 -0.96 17.42
N LEU A 24 -27.51 0.07 17.78
CA LEU A 24 -28.70 -0.06 18.63
C LEU A 24 -29.75 -0.95 17.99
N LEU A 25 -30.05 -0.75 16.70
CA LEU A 25 -31.02 -1.57 15.96
C LEU A 25 -30.57 -3.03 15.92
N GLN A 26 -29.28 -3.29 15.69
CA GLN A 26 -28.74 -4.63 15.66
C GLN A 26 -28.76 -5.31 17.04
N LEU A 27 -28.45 -4.57 18.11
CA LEU A 27 -28.56 -5.07 19.48
C LEU A 27 -30.02 -5.42 19.83
N ALA A 28 -31.00 -4.61 19.38
CA ALA A 28 -32.42 -4.86 19.57
C ALA A 28 -32.88 -6.11 18.82
N GLU A 29 -32.52 -6.26 17.53
CA GLU A 29 -32.84 -7.40 16.70
C GLU A 29 -32.37 -8.73 17.32
N GLU A 30 -31.20 -8.69 17.99
CA GLU A 30 -30.61 -9.82 18.68
C GLU A 30 -31.08 -10.01 20.15
N GLY A 31 -32.03 -9.20 20.61
CA GLY A 31 -32.62 -9.29 21.95
C GLY A 31 -31.65 -8.88 23.09
N LEU A 32 -30.62 -8.09 22.79
CA LEU A 32 -29.57 -7.74 23.76
C LEU A 32 -29.82 -6.43 24.50
N LEU A 33 -30.89 -5.68 24.20
CA LEU A 33 -31.20 -4.42 24.89
C LEU A 33 -32.11 -4.60 26.11
N SER A 34 -32.99 -5.61 26.13
CA SER A 34 -33.98 -5.75 27.19
C SER A 34 -33.38 -5.87 28.58
N GLY A 35 -33.84 -5.01 29.48
CA GLY A 35 -33.41 -4.93 30.89
C GLY A 35 -32.01 -4.36 31.08
N LYS A 36 -31.45 -3.68 30.09
CA LYS A 36 -30.11 -3.08 30.14
C LYS A 36 -30.14 -1.63 30.60
N HIS A 37 -29.09 -1.23 31.34
CA HIS A 37 -28.83 0.16 31.70
C HIS A 37 -28.03 0.79 30.57
N ILE A 38 -28.58 1.82 29.94
CA ILE A 38 -28.02 2.44 28.74
C ILE A 38 -27.71 3.93 29.05
N LEU A 39 -26.51 4.38 28.63
CA LEU A 39 -26.12 5.79 28.68
C LEU A 39 -26.00 6.30 27.24
N VAL A 40 -26.70 7.38 26.92
CA VAL A 40 -26.57 8.08 25.64
C VAL A 40 -26.02 9.48 25.89
N ILE A 41 -24.93 9.81 25.22
CA ILE A 41 -24.29 11.13 25.28
C ILE A 41 -24.32 11.70 23.87
N GLU A 42 -25.25 12.65 23.64
CA GLU A 42 -25.48 13.27 22.35
C GLU A 42 -25.55 14.77 22.48
N PRO A 43 -24.69 15.55 21.81
CA PRO A 43 -24.70 17.03 21.96
C PRO A 43 -25.90 17.69 21.28
N ASP A 44 -26.58 17.01 20.34
CA ASP A 44 -27.76 17.54 19.66
C ASP A 44 -28.99 16.64 19.93
N SER A 45 -29.75 17.03 20.94
CA SER A 45 -30.99 16.32 21.29
C SER A 45 -32.15 16.61 20.32
N THR A 46 -32.03 17.67 19.50
CA THR A 46 -33.12 18.09 18.60
C THR A 46 -33.26 17.20 17.35
N GLY A 47 -32.24 16.42 17.06
CA GLY A 47 -32.29 15.41 16.00
C GLY A 47 -32.42 16.00 14.59
N THR A 48 -31.86 17.16 14.35
CA THR A 48 -31.89 17.84 13.04
C THR A 48 -31.01 17.17 11.97
N ASN A 49 -30.83 15.85 12.06
CA ASN A 49 -30.01 15.11 11.09
C ASN A 49 -30.74 14.98 9.75
N ASN A 50 -30.56 15.95 8.85
CA ASN A 50 -31.13 15.96 7.52
C ASN A 50 -30.30 15.17 6.50
N ARG A 51 -29.45 14.24 6.94
CA ARG A 51 -28.60 13.44 6.02
C ARG A 51 -29.44 12.37 5.34
N THR A 52 -29.15 12.16 4.07
CA THR A 52 -29.67 11.05 3.29
C THR A 52 -28.63 9.92 3.27
N PHE A 53 -29.06 8.69 3.58
CA PHE A 53 -28.20 7.51 3.43
C PHE A 53 -28.70 6.66 2.28
N CYS A 54 -27.86 6.48 1.27
CA CYS A 54 -28.13 5.59 0.16
C CYS A 54 -27.18 4.40 0.16
N PHE A 55 -27.69 3.24 -0.24
CA PHE A 55 -26.93 2.01 -0.33
C PHE A 55 -27.56 1.05 -1.34
N TRP A 56 -26.81 0.06 -1.78
CA TRP A 56 -27.31 -1.03 -2.62
C TRP A 56 -27.25 -2.34 -1.88
N MET A 57 -28.26 -3.15 -2.05
CA MET A 57 -28.36 -4.45 -1.36
C MET A 57 -29.29 -5.39 -2.11
N ASP A 58 -29.16 -6.69 -1.84
CA ASP A 58 -30.11 -7.71 -2.25
C ASP A 58 -31.47 -7.46 -1.58
N PRO A 59 -32.60 -7.45 -2.34
CA PRO A 59 -33.94 -7.22 -1.79
C PRO A 59 -34.33 -8.17 -0.66
N GLU A 60 -33.97 -9.45 -0.75
CA GLU A 60 -34.32 -10.44 0.29
C GLU A 60 -33.61 -10.09 1.61
N ARG A 61 -32.36 -9.63 1.55
CA ARG A 61 -31.62 -9.20 2.74
C ARG A 61 -32.26 -7.98 3.40
N VAL A 62 -32.79 -7.03 2.62
CA VAL A 62 -33.51 -5.87 3.17
C VAL A 62 -34.80 -6.32 3.83
N ARG A 63 -35.63 -7.16 3.15
CA ARG A 63 -36.91 -7.63 3.66
C ARG A 63 -36.79 -8.44 4.94
N SER A 64 -35.69 -9.19 5.11
CA SER A 64 -35.45 -10.04 6.28
C SER A 64 -34.78 -9.32 7.45
N SER A 65 -34.64 -8.02 7.42
CA SER A 65 -33.93 -7.22 8.45
C SER A 65 -34.78 -6.02 8.89
N PHE A 66 -34.36 -5.37 9.96
CA PHE A 66 -34.98 -4.11 10.43
C PHE A 66 -34.94 -2.99 9.38
N LEU A 67 -34.11 -3.11 8.35
CA LEU A 67 -34.02 -2.11 7.29
C LEU A 67 -35.33 -1.93 6.52
N PHE A 68 -36.13 -3.00 6.41
CA PHE A 68 -37.39 -2.96 5.66
C PHE A 68 -38.32 -1.83 6.12
N GLY A 69 -38.41 -1.60 7.43
CA GLY A 69 -39.21 -0.53 8.01
C GLY A 69 -38.61 0.89 7.89
N LEU A 70 -37.36 1.00 7.47
CA LEU A 70 -36.64 2.25 7.36
C LEU A 70 -36.50 2.74 5.93
N VAL A 71 -36.64 1.84 4.92
CA VAL A 71 -36.52 2.19 3.51
C VAL A 71 -37.67 3.08 3.08
N GLU A 72 -37.35 4.27 2.58
CA GLU A 72 -38.33 5.24 2.05
C GLU A 72 -38.53 5.07 0.54
N HIS A 73 -37.43 4.82 -0.20
CA HIS A 73 -37.44 4.67 -1.66
C HIS A 73 -36.46 3.60 -2.13
N GLN A 74 -36.76 3.02 -3.30
CA GLN A 74 -35.88 2.05 -3.96
C GLN A 74 -35.90 2.21 -5.47
N TRP A 75 -34.76 1.96 -6.12
CA TRP A 75 -34.61 2.01 -7.58
C TRP A 75 -34.03 0.71 -8.11
N SER A 76 -34.53 0.32 -9.31
CA SER A 76 -34.07 -0.87 -10.02
C SER A 76 -33.05 -0.58 -11.13
N LYS A 77 -32.94 0.70 -11.54
CA LYS A 77 -32.06 1.15 -12.61
C LYS A 77 -31.18 2.30 -12.16
N VAL A 78 -30.03 2.41 -12.80
CA VAL A 78 -29.09 3.52 -12.61
C VAL A 78 -28.71 4.15 -13.93
N LEU A 79 -28.74 5.48 -14.00
CA LEU A 79 -28.09 6.28 -15.03
C LEU A 79 -26.71 6.72 -14.50
N ALA A 80 -25.64 6.31 -15.19
CA ALA A 80 -24.28 6.74 -14.88
C ALA A 80 -23.57 7.21 -16.16
N GLY A 81 -23.22 8.51 -16.22
CA GLY A 81 -22.86 9.16 -17.47
C GLY A 81 -24.04 9.09 -18.45
N ASP A 82 -23.84 8.51 -19.63
CA ASP A 82 -24.86 8.39 -20.69
C ASP A 82 -25.49 6.98 -20.75
N THR A 83 -25.27 6.13 -19.74
CA THR A 83 -25.67 4.71 -19.81
C THR A 83 -26.66 4.38 -18.70
N VAL A 84 -27.85 3.93 -19.10
CA VAL A 84 -28.83 3.34 -18.18
C VAL A 84 -28.58 1.83 -18.06
N GLN A 85 -28.55 1.31 -16.83
CA GLN A 85 -28.34 -0.10 -16.55
C GLN A 85 -29.31 -0.60 -15.50
N GLU A 86 -29.73 -1.87 -15.64
CA GLU A 86 -30.42 -2.60 -14.59
C GLU A 86 -29.48 -2.95 -13.43
N LEU A 87 -29.97 -2.92 -12.21
CA LEU A 87 -29.20 -3.22 -11.01
C LEU A 87 -29.24 -4.69 -10.59
N GLU A 88 -30.07 -5.51 -11.23
CA GLU A 88 -30.26 -6.90 -10.81
C GLU A 88 -28.94 -7.65 -10.54
N PRO A 89 -28.91 -8.44 -9.45
CA PRO A 89 -30.00 -8.74 -8.48
C PRO A 89 -30.18 -7.68 -7.38
N LEU A 90 -29.45 -6.60 -7.41
CA LEU A 90 -29.46 -5.54 -6.40
C LEU A 90 -30.61 -4.54 -6.61
N ARG A 91 -30.88 -3.76 -5.58
CA ARG A 91 -31.64 -2.51 -5.65
C ARG A 91 -30.84 -1.41 -4.94
N TYR A 92 -31.07 -0.17 -5.35
CA TYR A 92 -30.57 1.02 -4.67
C TYR A 92 -31.65 1.53 -3.72
N TYR A 93 -31.30 1.85 -2.50
CA TYR A 93 -32.22 2.20 -1.43
C TYR A 93 -31.88 3.56 -0.84
N ARG A 94 -32.90 4.29 -0.36
CA ARG A 94 -32.77 5.51 0.45
C ARG A 94 -33.36 5.28 1.83
N ILE A 95 -32.66 5.76 2.84
CA ILE A 95 -33.10 5.90 4.23
C ILE A 95 -32.78 7.33 4.68
N SER A 96 -33.72 8.01 5.34
CA SER A 96 -33.42 9.31 5.96
C SER A 96 -32.64 9.12 7.25
N GLY A 97 -31.67 10.03 7.50
CA GLY A 97 -30.91 10.02 8.75
C GLY A 97 -31.80 10.27 9.96
N LYS A 98 -32.83 11.11 9.79
CA LYS A 98 -33.84 11.36 10.82
C LYS A 98 -34.62 10.09 11.13
N GLY A 99 -35.17 9.38 10.15
CA GLY A 99 -35.89 8.12 10.34
C GLY A 99 -35.05 7.07 11.06
N LEU A 100 -33.80 6.93 10.67
CA LEU A 100 -32.86 6.01 11.33
C LEU A 100 -32.64 6.37 12.81
N THR A 101 -32.43 7.66 13.13
CA THR A 101 -32.19 8.12 14.49
C THR A 101 -33.47 8.04 15.34
N ASP A 102 -34.61 8.39 14.77
CA ASP A 102 -35.91 8.33 15.46
C ASP A 102 -36.27 6.89 15.84
N GLN A 103 -36.02 5.94 14.94
CA GLN A 103 -36.22 4.52 15.24
C GLN A 103 -35.28 4.02 16.36
N ALA A 104 -34.03 4.44 16.35
CA ALA A 104 -33.09 4.13 17.43
C ALA A 104 -33.55 4.71 18.77
N ARG A 105 -34.04 5.95 18.78
CA ARG A 105 -34.61 6.61 19.99
C ARG A 105 -35.87 5.92 20.49
N LEU A 106 -36.72 5.45 19.57
CA LEU A 106 -37.93 4.71 19.95
C LEU A 106 -37.58 3.42 20.72
N LEU A 107 -36.56 2.68 20.30
CA LEU A 107 -36.07 1.52 21.06
C LEU A 107 -35.61 1.89 22.47
N LEU A 108 -34.94 3.01 22.61
CA LEU A 108 -34.43 3.48 23.90
C LEU A 108 -35.56 3.89 24.85
N SER A 109 -36.75 4.29 24.37
CA SER A 109 -37.88 4.71 25.23
C SER A 109 -38.45 3.59 26.11
N HIS A 110 -38.15 2.31 25.76
CA HIS A 110 -38.59 1.14 26.49
C HIS A 110 -37.58 0.58 27.50
N GLU A 111 -36.40 1.20 27.59
CA GLU A 111 -35.28 0.73 28.42
C GLU A 111 -34.92 1.73 29.54
N GLN A 112 -34.03 1.31 30.46
CA GLN A 112 -33.49 2.19 31.49
C GLN A 112 -32.38 3.06 30.92
N VAL A 113 -32.71 4.26 30.47
CA VAL A 113 -31.80 5.15 29.75
C VAL A 113 -31.45 6.41 30.54
N TYR A 114 -30.13 6.67 30.60
CA TYR A 114 -29.58 7.95 31.05
C TYR A 114 -29.21 8.78 29.80
N ASN A 115 -29.99 9.82 29.52
CA ASN A 115 -29.72 10.74 28.41
C ASN A 115 -28.95 11.97 28.93
N MET A 116 -27.81 12.27 28.28
CA MET A 116 -26.99 13.44 28.59
C MET A 116 -26.76 14.26 27.33
N GLU A 117 -27.32 15.46 27.32
CA GLU A 117 -27.09 16.47 26.30
C GLU A 117 -25.75 17.16 26.55
N SER A 118 -24.67 16.54 26.10
CA SER A 118 -23.31 17.00 26.35
C SER A 118 -22.34 16.54 25.27
N ARG A 119 -21.26 17.28 25.08
CA ARG A 119 -20.08 16.82 24.33
C ARG A 119 -19.15 16.06 25.25
N TYR A 120 -18.79 14.85 24.85
CA TYR A 120 -17.75 14.06 25.52
C TYR A 120 -16.48 14.12 24.69
N GLU A 121 -15.39 14.64 25.27
CA GLU A 121 -14.11 14.84 24.55
C GLU A 121 -12.95 14.02 25.16
N GLU A 122 -13.17 13.36 26.27
CA GLU A 122 -12.14 12.64 27.00
C GLU A 122 -11.70 11.36 26.22
N GLU A 123 -10.45 10.97 26.43
CA GLU A 123 -9.92 9.70 25.94
C GLU A 123 -10.37 8.53 26.85
N PRO A 124 -10.38 7.28 26.34
CA PRO A 124 -10.77 6.12 27.12
C PRO A 124 -9.96 5.94 28.40
N THR A 125 -10.64 5.83 29.54
CA THR A 125 -10.06 5.41 30.83
C THR A 125 -10.74 4.12 31.30
N PHE A 126 -10.01 3.26 32.00
CA PHE A 126 -10.51 1.93 32.35
C PHE A 126 -10.25 1.63 33.83
N GLU A 127 -11.18 0.93 34.45
CA GLU A 127 -11.04 0.34 35.79
C GLU A 127 -11.47 -1.14 35.70
N GLY A 128 -10.51 -2.04 35.74
CA GLY A 128 -10.74 -3.46 35.47
C GLY A 128 -11.31 -3.67 34.05
N ASP A 129 -12.43 -4.35 33.96
CA ASP A 129 -13.13 -4.65 32.69
C ASP A 129 -14.14 -3.58 32.27
N PHE A 130 -14.17 -2.42 32.95
CA PHE A 130 -15.12 -1.34 32.67
C PHE A 130 -14.41 -0.09 32.17
N ALA A 131 -15.06 0.60 31.24
CA ALA A 131 -14.67 1.97 30.86
C ALA A 131 -15.27 2.97 31.85
N GLN A 132 -14.47 3.93 32.29
CA GLN A 132 -14.92 5.03 33.12
C GLN A 132 -15.32 6.23 32.27
N LEU A 133 -16.49 6.79 32.53
CA LEU A 133 -17.01 7.98 31.88
C LEU A 133 -17.38 9.01 32.97
N SER A 134 -16.85 10.23 32.84
CA SER A 134 -17.13 11.31 33.78
C SER A 134 -17.79 12.45 33.03
N ILE A 135 -19.03 12.82 33.39
CA ILE A 135 -19.82 13.81 32.68
C ILE A 135 -20.66 14.64 33.68
N GLY A 136 -20.53 15.96 33.63
CA GLY A 136 -21.33 16.84 34.45
C GLY A 136 -21.22 16.57 35.95
N GLY A 137 -20.10 16.01 36.41
CA GLY A 137 -19.86 15.62 37.81
C GLY A 137 -20.43 14.24 38.18
N ALA A 138 -21.11 13.54 37.27
CA ALA A 138 -21.53 12.15 37.44
C ALA A 138 -20.44 11.20 36.91
N SER A 139 -20.26 10.05 37.57
CA SER A 139 -19.33 9.00 37.18
C SER A 139 -20.08 7.73 36.81
N PHE A 140 -19.73 7.14 35.64
CA PHE A 140 -20.33 5.93 35.13
C PHE A 140 -19.25 4.87 34.85
N HIS A 141 -19.58 3.61 35.12
CA HIS A 141 -18.77 2.43 34.73
C HIS A 141 -19.51 1.65 33.65
N ALA A 142 -19.05 1.75 32.42
CA ALA A 142 -19.66 1.10 31.28
C ALA A 142 -18.98 -0.22 30.89
N ARG A 143 -19.76 -1.28 30.69
CA ARG A 143 -19.26 -2.56 30.18
C ARG A 143 -18.85 -2.48 28.72
N TYR A 144 -19.65 -1.78 27.90
CA TYR A 144 -19.34 -1.51 26.49
C TYR A 144 -19.61 -0.03 26.21
N VAL A 145 -18.64 0.61 25.53
CA VAL A 145 -18.78 1.95 25.01
C VAL A 145 -18.70 1.91 23.49
N PHE A 146 -19.71 2.44 22.81
CA PHE A 146 -19.74 2.60 21.36
C PHE A 146 -19.46 4.05 21.01
N ASP A 147 -18.28 4.30 20.43
CA ASP A 147 -17.77 5.64 20.18
C ASP A 147 -17.96 6.04 18.71
N ASN A 148 -18.97 6.85 18.44
CA ASN A 148 -19.29 7.38 17.11
C ASN A 148 -18.94 8.88 16.95
N ARG A 149 -18.13 9.41 17.84
CA ARG A 149 -17.67 10.81 17.74
C ARG A 149 -16.86 11.02 16.46
N PRO A 150 -16.89 12.22 15.84
CA PRO A 150 -16.05 12.53 14.69
C PRO A 150 -14.57 12.21 14.97
N PRO A 151 -13.87 11.51 14.08
CA PRO A 151 -12.47 11.20 14.28
C PRO A 151 -11.57 12.41 14.06
N LYS A 152 -10.39 12.40 14.68
CA LYS A 152 -9.29 13.28 14.31
C LYS A 152 -8.43 12.56 13.28
N TYR A 153 -8.23 13.17 12.13
CA TYR A 153 -7.37 12.62 11.10
C TYR A 153 -5.90 12.98 11.37
N ALA A 154 -5.02 12.03 11.21
CA ALA A 154 -3.57 12.26 11.27
C ALA A 154 -3.14 13.27 10.20
N GLN A 155 -2.04 14.00 10.47
CA GLN A 155 -1.45 14.88 9.45
C GLN A 155 -1.07 14.07 8.21
N PRO A 156 -1.40 14.53 6.99
CA PRO A 156 -1.14 13.79 5.78
C PRO A 156 0.35 13.66 5.52
N HIS A 157 0.77 12.50 5.05
CA HIS A 157 2.06 12.39 4.38
C HIS A 157 2.02 13.20 3.07
N VAL A 158 3.15 13.75 2.62
CA VAL A 158 3.26 14.58 1.40
C VAL A 158 2.64 13.91 0.15
N SER A 159 2.64 12.57 0.12
CA SER A 159 2.04 11.78 -0.98
C SER A 159 0.53 11.55 -0.84
N GLU A 160 -0.08 11.91 0.28
CA GLU A 160 -1.49 11.62 0.55
C GLU A 160 -2.41 12.71 0.01
N SER A 161 -3.49 12.29 -0.66
CA SER A 161 -4.51 13.19 -1.17
C SER A 161 -5.55 13.44 -0.09
N ARG A 162 -5.89 14.70 0.13
CA ARG A 162 -7.06 15.11 0.90
C ARG A 162 -8.04 15.76 -0.05
N LEU A 163 -9.09 15.05 -0.35
CA LEU A 163 -10.21 15.55 -1.11
C LEU A 163 -11.44 15.54 -0.23
N PHE A 164 -12.38 16.38 -0.57
CA PHE A 164 -13.70 16.42 0.03
C PHE A 164 -14.74 16.11 -1.04
N GLN A 165 -15.73 15.30 -0.67
CA GLN A 165 -16.98 15.23 -1.39
C GLN A 165 -17.92 16.23 -0.74
N SER A 166 -18.06 17.40 -1.35
CA SER A 166 -19.03 18.40 -0.94
C SER A 166 -20.23 18.32 -1.85
N PHE A 167 -21.42 18.44 -1.27
CA PHE A 167 -22.66 18.38 -2.02
C PHE A 167 -23.66 19.41 -1.55
N TYR A 168 -24.55 19.80 -2.47
CA TYR A 168 -25.63 20.72 -2.23
C TYR A 168 -26.84 20.28 -3.05
N GLY A 169 -27.97 20.00 -2.41
CA GLY A 169 -29.14 19.40 -3.04
C GLY A 169 -30.43 20.11 -2.69
N TRP A 170 -31.40 19.97 -3.60
CA TRP A 170 -32.80 20.38 -3.40
C TRP A 170 -33.73 19.21 -3.60
N GLU A 171 -34.60 18.96 -2.63
CA GLU A 171 -35.83 18.21 -2.92
C GLU A 171 -36.78 19.16 -3.62
N ILE A 172 -37.23 18.76 -4.81
CA ILE A 172 -38.08 19.59 -5.65
C ILE A 172 -39.37 18.85 -6.06
N THR A 173 -40.42 19.62 -6.28
CA THR A 173 -41.65 19.17 -6.88
C THR A 173 -41.84 19.88 -8.23
N SER A 174 -42.16 19.13 -9.28
CA SER A 174 -42.46 19.64 -10.65
C SER A 174 -43.92 19.48 -10.97
N GLU A 175 -44.48 20.47 -11.64
CA GLU A 175 -45.87 20.40 -12.13
C GLU A 175 -46.06 19.28 -13.17
N SER A 176 -45.04 19.01 -13.97
CA SER A 176 -45.05 18.01 -15.02
C SER A 176 -44.39 16.72 -14.54
N ALA A 177 -44.85 15.56 -15.03
CA ALA A 177 -44.24 14.26 -14.78
C ALA A 177 -42.94 14.11 -15.58
N VAL A 178 -41.80 14.51 -15.00
CA VAL A 178 -40.50 14.61 -15.68
C VAL A 178 -39.49 13.58 -15.20
N PHE A 179 -39.76 12.85 -14.08
CA PHE A 179 -38.85 11.91 -13.49
C PHE A 179 -39.29 10.47 -13.71
N ASP A 180 -38.33 9.57 -13.95
CA ASP A 180 -38.57 8.11 -13.91
C ASP A 180 -38.33 7.59 -12.48
N PRO A 181 -39.39 7.18 -11.75
CA PRO A 181 -39.26 6.73 -10.37
C PRO A 181 -38.54 5.37 -10.24
N THR A 182 -38.22 4.69 -11.34
CA THR A 182 -37.50 3.41 -11.33
C THR A 182 -35.99 3.57 -11.52
N CYS A 183 -35.54 4.75 -11.98
CA CYS A 183 -34.17 5.01 -12.38
C CYS A 183 -33.57 6.22 -11.63
N PHE A 184 -32.55 6.01 -10.83
CA PHE A 184 -31.79 7.13 -10.26
C PHE A 184 -30.58 7.49 -11.12
N THR A 185 -30.15 8.75 -11.05
CA THR A 185 -28.91 9.22 -11.68
C THR A 185 -27.80 9.25 -10.67
N MET A 186 -26.78 8.40 -10.87
CA MET A 186 -25.64 8.33 -9.95
C MET A 186 -24.60 9.41 -10.25
N MET A 187 -24.30 9.65 -11.51
CA MET A 187 -23.27 10.62 -11.94
C MET A 187 -23.62 11.14 -13.33
N ASP A 188 -24.24 12.29 -13.43
CA ASP A 188 -24.37 13.03 -14.68
C ASP A 188 -23.30 14.13 -14.75
N PHE A 189 -22.34 13.97 -15.66
CA PHE A 189 -21.22 14.89 -15.82
C PHE A 189 -21.51 16.06 -16.78
N ASN A 190 -22.74 16.21 -17.26
CA ASN A 190 -23.16 17.33 -18.09
C ASN A 190 -23.34 18.60 -17.23
N VAL A 191 -22.27 18.97 -16.52
CA VAL A 191 -22.18 20.17 -15.69
C VAL A 191 -20.77 20.74 -15.78
N GLN A 192 -20.64 22.02 -15.51
CA GLN A 192 -19.36 22.71 -15.52
C GLN A 192 -18.43 22.07 -14.47
N GLN A 193 -17.16 21.83 -14.81
CA GLN A 193 -16.24 21.07 -13.95
C GLN A 193 -15.39 21.92 -13.00
N ASP A 194 -15.21 23.21 -13.26
CA ASP A 194 -14.55 24.23 -12.40
C ASP A 194 -13.26 23.76 -11.68
N GLY A 195 -12.39 23.06 -12.41
CA GLY A 195 -11.13 22.56 -11.87
C GLY A 195 -11.25 21.42 -10.85
N ALA A 196 -12.43 20.81 -10.75
CA ALA A 196 -12.69 19.63 -9.89
C ALA A 196 -13.44 18.56 -10.69
N THR A 197 -13.78 17.44 -10.06
CA THR A 197 -14.72 16.48 -10.65
C THR A 197 -16.09 16.77 -10.08
N GLN A 198 -17.03 17.22 -10.93
CA GLN A 198 -18.40 17.58 -10.54
C GLN A 198 -19.43 16.79 -11.35
N PHE A 199 -20.54 16.45 -10.71
CA PHE A 199 -21.64 15.74 -11.35
C PHE A 199 -22.97 16.01 -10.63
N MET A 200 -24.08 15.84 -11.37
CA MET A 200 -25.40 15.81 -10.76
C MET A 200 -25.75 14.39 -10.30
N TYR A 201 -26.37 14.34 -9.15
CA TYR A 201 -26.97 13.17 -8.55
C TYR A 201 -28.46 13.41 -8.41
N VAL A 202 -29.30 12.51 -8.95
CA VAL A 202 -30.75 12.70 -8.94
C VAL A 202 -31.44 11.43 -8.42
N LEU A 203 -32.28 11.62 -7.42
CA LEU A 203 -33.09 10.55 -6.80
C LEU A 203 -34.56 10.85 -7.01
N PRO A 204 -35.22 10.32 -8.05
CA PRO A 204 -36.65 10.46 -8.25
C PRO A 204 -37.44 9.69 -7.19
N PHE A 205 -38.33 10.36 -6.48
CA PHE A 205 -39.24 9.72 -5.51
C PHE A 205 -40.54 9.26 -6.16
N ASP A 206 -41.02 10.06 -7.09
CA ASP A 206 -42.14 9.77 -7.99
C ASP A 206 -41.95 10.52 -9.31
N ALA A 207 -42.95 10.55 -10.18
CA ALA A 207 -42.84 11.23 -11.48
C ALA A 207 -42.71 12.75 -11.38
N HIS A 208 -43.08 13.33 -10.24
CA HIS A 208 -43.10 14.78 -10.00
C HIS A 208 -42.04 15.26 -9.00
N ARG A 209 -41.55 14.38 -8.09
CA ARG A 209 -40.65 14.75 -7.02
C ARG A 209 -39.32 14.05 -7.10
N ALA A 210 -38.25 14.79 -6.87
CA ALA A 210 -36.89 14.26 -6.82
C ALA A 210 -35.99 15.08 -5.89
N LEU A 211 -34.96 14.44 -5.34
CA LEU A 211 -33.76 15.13 -4.89
C LEU A 211 -32.85 15.35 -6.10
N VAL A 212 -32.44 16.60 -6.31
CA VAL A 212 -31.43 16.98 -7.33
C VAL A 212 -30.26 17.63 -6.61
N GLU A 213 -29.09 17.04 -6.74
CA GLU A 213 -27.89 17.40 -5.97
C GLU A 213 -26.69 17.59 -6.89
N ILE A 214 -25.97 18.68 -6.71
CA ILE A 214 -24.61 18.86 -7.27
C ILE A 214 -23.58 18.33 -6.28
N THR A 215 -22.74 17.41 -6.72
CA THR A 215 -21.65 16.83 -5.94
C THR A 215 -20.31 17.21 -6.56
N ARG A 216 -19.35 17.60 -5.71
CA ARG A 216 -17.99 17.98 -6.10
C ARG A 216 -16.95 17.17 -5.34
N PHE A 217 -16.01 16.54 -6.05
CA PHE A 217 -14.78 15.99 -5.51
C PHE A 217 -13.63 16.97 -5.73
N GLY A 218 -13.12 17.56 -4.66
CA GLY A 218 -12.10 18.59 -4.74
C GLY A 218 -11.36 18.83 -3.45
N GLU A 219 -10.26 19.58 -3.49
CA GLU A 219 -9.52 20.03 -2.29
C GLU A 219 -10.27 21.13 -1.53
N ALA A 220 -11.16 21.84 -2.22
CA ALA A 220 -12.06 22.84 -1.64
C ALA A 220 -13.52 22.43 -1.83
N ASN A 221 -14.35 22.78 -0.85
CA ASN A 221 -15.78 22.56 -0.92
C ASN A 221 -16.43 23.44 -2.00
N ILE A 222 -17.58 22.99 -2.52
CA ILE A 222 -18.40 23.82 -3.41
C ILE A 222 -18.99 24.99 -2.62
N LEU A 223 -18.98 26.18 -3.20
CA LEU A 223 -19.63 27.33 -2.62
C LEU A 223 -21.14 27.27 -2.89
N SER A 224 -21.96 27.67 -1.93
CA SER A 224 -23.43 27.60 -2.03
C SER A 224 -24.00 28.39 -3.21
N GLU A 225 -23.36 29.50 -3.57
CA GLU A 225 -23.75 30.31 -4.72
C GLU A 225 -23.51 29.59 -6.04
N LEU A 226 -22.32 28.96 -6.20
CA LEU A 226 -21.98 28.19 -7.40
C LEU A 226 -22.82 26.91 -7.49
N ALA A 227 -23.09 26.26 -6.39
CA ALA A 227 -23.97 25.09 -6.32
C ALA A 227 -25.41 25.45 -6.74
N THR A 228 -25.92 26.59 -6.24
CA THR A 228 -27.25 27.11 -6.60
C THR A 228 -27.35 27.42 -8.08
N GLU A 229 -26.32 28.05 -8.66
CA GLU A 229 -26.28 28.36 -10.09
C GLU A 229 -26.24 27.09 -10.95
N ALA A 230 -25.41 26.12 -10.57
CA ALA A 230 -25.32 24.83 -11.27
C ALA A 230 -26.65 24.07 -11.25
N LEU A 231 -27.36 24.04 -10.12
CA LEU A 231 -28.68 23.39 -10.00
C LEU A 231 -29.72 24.09 -10.87
N LYS A 232 -29.78 25.45 -10.85
CA LYS A 232 -30.69 26.22 -11.70
C LYS A 232 -30.44 25.98 -13.19
N THR A 233 -29.16 26.01 -13.60
CA THR A 233 -28.77 25.76 -14.99
C THR A 233 -29.17 24.36 -15.42
N TYR A 234 -28.87 23.34 -14.61
CA TYR A 234 -29.19 21.95 -14.90
C TYR A 234 -30.68 21.69 -15.08
N LEU A 235 -31.52 22.30 -14.22
CA LEU A 235 -32.97 22.17 -14.29
C LEU A 235 -33.56 22.96 -15.49
N ALA A 236 -33.03 24.17 -15.75
CA ALA A 236 -33.45 24.98 -16.88
C ALA A 236 -33.14 24.36 -18.26
N GLU A 237 -31.95 23.75 -18.40
CA GLU A 237 -31.57 23.02 -19.62
C GLU A 237 -32.49 21.84 -19.93
N ARG A 238 -33.14 21.29 -18.90
CA ARG A 238 -34.13 20.18 -19.01
C ARG A 238 -35.57 20.67 -19.04
N SER A 239 -35.78 21.98 -19.06
CA SER A 239 -37.09 22.62 -19.05
C SER A 239 -37.99 22.16 -17.89
N ILE A 240 -37.40 21.92 -16.72
CA ILE A 240 -38.11 21.50 -15.50
C ILE A 240 -38.53 22.77 -14.75
N SER A 241 -39.85 22.97 -14.63
CA SER A 241 -40.47 23.95 -13.70
C SER A 241 -40.58 23.28 -12.33
N TYR A 242 -40.12 23.95 -11.26
CA TYR A 242 -40.02 23.33 -9.96
C TYR A 242 -40.27 24.29 -8.80
N GLU A 243 -40.70 23.73 -7.69
CA GLU A 243 -40.71 24.35 -6.38
C GLU A 243 -39.73 23.59 -5.46
N ILE A 244 -39.00 24.31 -4.60
CA ILE A 244 -38.06 23.74 -3.67
C ILE A 244 -38.78 23.44 -2.36
N GLU A 245 -38.85 22.15 -1.97
CA GLU A 245 -39.42 21.73 -0.71
C GLU A 245 -38.40 21.79 0.43
N THR A 246 -37.25 21.15 0.24
CA THR A 246 -36.18 21.13 1.24
C THR A 246 -34.82 21.33 0.61
N ARG A 247 -33.82 21.62 1.43
CA ARG A 247 -32.43 21.76 1.02
C ARG A 247 -31.53 20.90 1.89
N GLU A 248 -30.59 20.22 1.27
CA GLU A 248 -29.54 19.51 2.00
C GLU A 248 -28.16 19.96 1.53
N GLN A 249 -27.19 19.86 2.44
CA GLN A 249 -25.80 20.10 2.13
C GLN A 249 -24.90 19.31 3.06
N GLY A 250 -23.73 18.97 2.59
CA GLY A 250 -22.78 18.25 3.44
C GLY A 250 -21.39 18.20 2.83
N VAL A 251 -20.45 17.74 3.68
CA VAL A 251 -19.07 17.52 3.31
C VAL A 251 -18.65 16.18 3.88
N ILE A 252 -18.16 15.32 3.02
CA ILE A 252 -17.65 13.99 3.38
C ILE A 252 -16.14 13.98 3.12
N PRO A 253 -15.30 13.64 4.11
CA PRO A 253 -13.87 13.53 3.91
C PRO A 253 -13.52 12.31 3.03
N MET A 254 -12.72 12.53 1.99
CA MET A 254 -12.20 11.49 1.11
C MET A 254 -10.71 11.28 1.42
N PHE A 255 -10.41 10.67 2.56
CA PHE A 255 -9.05 10.52 3.07
C PHE A 255 -8.67 9.05 3.21
N CYS A 256 -7.48 8.69 2.73
CA CYS A 256 -6.88 7.37 2.97
C CYS A 256 -5.93 7.35 4.18
N ASN A 257 -5.90 8.42 4.97
CA ASN A 257 -5.02 8.58 6.12
C ASN A 257 -5.48 7.71 7.29
N ASP A 258 -4.53 7.38 8.16
CA ASP A 258 -4.86 6.73 9.42
C ASP A 258 -5.66 7.69 10.31
N ILE A 259 -6.72 7.17 10.90
CA ILE A 259 -7.53 7.88 11.87
C ILE A 259 -6.74 7.94 13.18
N SER A 260 -6.52 9.14 13.69
CA SER A 260 -5.84 9.36 14.97
C SER A 260 -6.86 9.28 16.11
N VAL A 261 -7.18 8.06 16.51
CA VAL A 261 -8.09 7.78 17.63
C VAL A 261 -7.55 6.63 18.45
N SER A 262 -8.01 6.51 19.69
CA SER A 262 -7.74 5.35 20.52
C SER A 262 -8.20 4.09 19.82
N LYS A 263 -7.38 3.04 19.83
CA LYS A 263 -7.74 1.77 19.20
C LYS A 263 -8.94 1.17 19.93
N SER A 264 -9.84 0.56 19.16
CA SER A 264 -10.91 -0.24 19.75
C SER A 264 -10.34 -1.32 20.67
N SER A 265 -10.97 -1.48 21.80
CA SER A 265 -10.72 -2.56 22.76
C SER A 265 -11.98 -3.40 22.91
N ARG A 266 -11.95 -4.41 23.78
CA ARG A 266 -13.12 -5.22 24.08
C ARG A 266 -14.26 -4.40 24.74
N THR A 267 -13.90 -3.38 25.52
CA THR A 267 -14.84 -2.52 26.26
C THR A 267 -15.15 -1.22 25.48
N TRP A 268 -14.17 -0.66 24.75
CA TRP A 268 -14.33 0.60 24.01
C TRP A 268 -14.26 0.35 22.51
N ILE A 269 -15.39 0.48 21.83
CA ILE A 269 -15.58 0.08 20.43
C ILE A 269 -15.85 1.34 19.62
N ASN A 270 -14.93 1.70 18.73
CA ASN A 270 -15.18 2.76 17.76
C ASN A 270 -16.24 2.30 16.75
N THR A 271 -17.13 3.20 16.31
CA THR A 271 -18.18 2.94 15.33
C THR A 271 -18.19 3.99 14.23
N GLY A 272 -18.90 3.73 13.14
CA GLY A 272 -19.05 4.64 12.01
C GLY A 272 -17.72 5.10 11.41
N GLU A 273 -17.60 6.40 11.13
CA GLU A 273 -16.39 7.01 10.55
C GLU A 273 -15.16 6.79 11.45
N ARG A 274 -15.34 6.85 12.77
CA ARG A 274 -14.27 6.62 13.74
C ARG A 274 -13.69 5.20 13.68
N ALA A 275 -14.50 4.21 13.28
CA ALA A 275 -14.05 2.84 13.02
C ALA A 275 -13.48 2.63 11.60
N GLY A 276 -13.40 3.68 10.78
CA GLY A 276 -12.95 3.58 9.39
C GLY A 276 -14.02 3.01 8.45
N MET A 277 -15.30 3.14 8.79
CA MET A 277 -16.39 2.60 7.96
C MET A 277 -16.70 3.49 6.74
N LEU A 278 -16.21 4.71 6.70
CA LEU A 278 -16.30 5.58 5.53
C LEU A 278 -15.35 5.09 4.43
N LYS A 279 -15.87 4.84 3.22
CA LYS A 279 -15.03 4.45 2.08
C LYS A 279 -14.40 5.71 1.46
N PRO A 280 -13.07 5.82 1.44
CA PRO A 280 -12.39 7.05 1.03
C PRO A 280 -12.67 7.50 -0.39
N SER A 281 -12.91 6.58 -1.33
CA SER A 281 -13.09 6.89 -2.76
C SER A 281 -14.52 7.26 -3.16
N THR A 282 -15.50 6.99 -2.29
CA THR A 282 -16.93 7.13 -2.64
C THR A 282 -17.77 7.85 -1.59
N GLY A 283 -17.26 7.98 -0.36
CA GLY A 283 -18.03 8.54 0.75
C GLY A 283 -19.13 7.61 1.31
N TYR A 284 -19.34 6.42 0.74
CA TYR A 284 -20.33 5.48 1.26
C TYR A 284 -19.86 4.84 2.57
N SER A 285 -20.77 4.80 3.56
CA SER A 285 -20.47 4.27 4.90
C SER A 285 -21.56 3.34 5.45
N PHE A 286 -22.78 3.41 4.92
CA PHE A 286 -23.96 2.77 5.51
C PHE A 286 -23.82 1.25 5.59
N GLU A 287 -23.61 0.57 4.45
CA GLU A 287 -23.50 -0.89 4.41
C GLU A 287 -22.31 -1.42 5.21
N ARG A 288 -21.17 -0.68 5.17
CA ARG A 288 -19.98 -1.03 5.96
C ARG A 288 -20.25 -0.88 7.47
N SER A 289 -20.97 0.17 7.88
CA SER A 289 -21.38 0.37 9.30
C SER A 289 -22.36 -0.69 9.75
N LEU A 290 -23.32 -1.07 8.89
CA LEU A 290 -24.27 -2.14 9.15
C LEU A 290 -23.58 -3.49 9.33
N SER A 291 -22.71 -3.86 8.38
CA SER A 291 -21.93 -5.10 8.44
C SER A 291 -21.01 -5.13 9.67
N TYR A 292 -20.45 -3.98 10.04
CA TYR A 292 -19.62 -3.87 11.24
C TYR A 292 -20.43 -4.00 12.53
N ALA A 293 -21.60 -3.38 12.61
CA ALA A 293 -22.52 -3.53 13.74
C ALA A 293 -22.92 -5.00 13.95
N TYR A 294 -23.27 -5.71 12.86
CA TYR A 294 -23.54 -7.14 12.89
C TYR A 294 -22.36 -7.94 13.48
N GLN A 295 -21.13 -7.69 13.03
CA GLN A 295 -19.94 -8.37 13.54
C GLN A 295 -19.72 -8.11 15.03
N VAL A 296 -19.82 -6.85 15.46
CA VAL A 296 -19.64 -6.44 16.87
C VAL A 296 -20.66 -7.13 17.76
N VAL A 297 -21.94 -7.11 17.39
CA VAL A 297 -23.00 -7.73 18.16
C VAL A 297 -22.84 -9.25 18.24
N HIS A 298 -22.44 -9.89 17.14
CA HIS A 298 -22.16 -11.32 17.11
C HIS A 298 -20.95 -11.69 18.02
N GLU A 299 -19.91 -10.87 18.03
CA GLU A 299 -18.76 -11.06 18.91
C GLU A 299 -19.11 -10.82 20.41
N ILE A 300 -19.99 -9.87 20.70
CA ILE A 300 -20.53 -9.67 22.06
C ILE A 300 -21.27 -10.92 22.54
N LYS A 301 -22.09 -11.54 21.67
CA LYS A 301 -22.78 -12.80 21.98
C LYS A 301 -21.84 -13.97 22.16
N GLY A 302 -20.83 -14.09 21.32
CA GLY A 302 -19.86 -15.18 21.35
C GLY A 302 -18.67 -14.94 22.28
N GLN A 303 -18.57 -13.78 22.92
CA GLN A 303 -17.45 -13.34 23.74
C GLN A 303 -16.09 -13.42 23.03
N ALA A 304 -16.10 -13.38 21.70
CA ALA A 304 -14.89 -13.40 20.88
C ALA A 304 -14.21 -12.02 20.84
N PRO A 305 -12.88 -11.93 20.64
CA PRO A 305 -12.21 -10.67 20.52
C PRO A 305 -12.57 -9.95 19.20
N LEU A 306 -12.80 -8.64 19.27
CA LEU A 306 -13.06 -7.79 18.11
C LEU A 306 -11.88 -7.85 17.11
N LYS A 307 -12.20 -8.11 15.86
CA LYS A 307 -11.23 -8.05 14.76
C LYS A 307 -11.27 -6.67 14.12
N PRO A 308 -10.21 -5.87 14.27
CA PRO A 308 -10.18 -4.56 13.63
C PRO A 308 -10.26 -4.70 12.11
N PRO A 309 -10.88 -3.73 11.41
CA PRO A 309 -10.90 -3.69 9.96
C PRO A 309 -9.49 -3.79 9.39
N LYS A 310 -9.22 -4.74 8.50
CA LYS A 310 -7.91 -4.91 7.88
C LYS A 310 -7.81 -4.08 6.62
N LYS A 311 -6.69 -3.37 6.45
CA LYS A 311 -6.33 -2.79 5.15
C LYS A 311 -6.19 -3.92 4.13
N ASN A 312 -6.86 -3.76 3.00
CA ASN A 312 -6.88 -4.73 1.91
C ASN A 312 -6.45 -4.07 0.59
N ARG A 313 -6.54 -4.79 -0.53
CA ARG A 313 -6.18 -4.28 -1.86
C ARG A 313 -7.03 -3.08 -2.30
N PHE A 314 -8.27 -2.97 -1.84
CA PHE A 314 -9.17 -1.86 -2.18
C PHE A 314 -8.68 -0.54 -1.57
N SER A 315 -8.05 -0.56 -0.40
CA SER A 315 -7.41 0.63 0.17
C SER A 315 -6.29 1.18 -0.74
N TYR A 316 -5.63 0.32 -1.52
CA TYR A 316 -4.67 0.76 -2.53
C TYR A 316 -5.37 1.38 -3.74
N TYR A 317 -6.46 0.78 -4.21
CA TYR A 317 -7.25 1.32 -5.33
C TYR A 317 -7.86 2.68 -4.99
N ASP A 318 -8.42 2.82 -3.79
CA ASP A 318 -8.96 4.09 -3.28
C ASP A 318 -7.88 5.18 -3.31
N ARG A 319 -6.69 4.88 -2.81
CA ARG A 319 -5.57 5.84 -2.79
C ARG A 319 -5.14 6.27 -4.19
N LEU A 320 -5.05 5.34 -5.14
CA LEU A 320 -4.70 5.68 -6.53
C LEU A 320 -5.77 6.55 -7.18
N LEU A 321 -7.04 6.25 -6.96
CA LEU A 321 -8.15 7.07 -7.49
C LEU A 321 -8.11 8.48 -6.91
N LEU A 322 -7.98 8.63 -5.59
CA LEU A 322 -7.91 9.95 -4.95
C LEU A 322 -6.69 10.76 -5.42
N GLN A 323 -5.55 10.10 -5.62
CA GLN A 323 -4.37 10.74 -6.19
C GLN A 323 -4.63 11.26 -7.61
N LEU A 324 -5.33 10.47 -8.44
CA LEU A 324 -5.69 10.88 -9.80
C LEU A 324 -6.68 12.04 -9.81
N LEU A 325 -7.72 11.99 -8.97
CA LEU A 325 -8.72 13.05 -8.86
C LEU A 325 -8.09 14.36 -8.37
N ARG A 326 -7.09 14.30 -7.49
CA ARG A 326 -6.31 15.48 -7.09
C ARG A 326 -5.42 16.01 -8.21
N ASP A 327 -4.58 15.13 -8.79
CA ASP A 327 -3.54 15.53 -9.75
C ASP A 327 -4.10 15.87 -11.15
N LYS A 328 -5.27 15.32 -11.47
CA LYS A 328 -5.94 15.43 -12.78
C LYS A 328 -7.47 15.52 -12.63
N PRO A 329 -7.99 16.53 -11.93
CA PRO A 329 -9.42 16.63 -11.60
C PRO A 329 -10.33 16.57 -12.83
N GLY A 330 -9.95 17.18 -13.95
CA GLY A 330 -10.71 17.12 -15.21
C GLY A 330 -10.74 15.72 -15.88
N LYS A 331 -10.11 14.70 -15.30
CA LYS A 331 -10.19 13.31 -15.79
C LYS A 331 -11.18 12.44 -15.00
N GLY A 332 -11.78 12.97 -13.94
CA GLY A 332 -12.73 12.20 -13.12
C GLY A 332 -13.94 11.75 -13.93
N SER A 333 -14.56 12.65 -14.72
CA SER A 333 -15.68 12.30 -15.59
C SER A 333 -15.34 11.15 -16.55
N LEU A 334 -14.17 11.18 -17.19
CA LEU A 334 -13.70 10.10 -18.07
C LEU A 334 -13.55 8.78 -17.33
N ILE A 335 -12.97 8.79 -16.11
CA ILE A 335 -12.73 7.59 -15.30
C ILE A 335 -14.07 6.95 -14.93
N PHE A 336 -15.00 7.71 -14.37
CA PHE A 336 -16.28 7.18 -13.92
C PHE A 336 -17.20 6.78 -15.08
N THR A 337 -17.24 7.56 -16.17
CA THR A 337 -18.01 7.17 -17.36
C THR A 337 -17.48 5.87 -17.95
N GLN A 338 -16.17 5.67 -18.06
CA GLN A 338 -15.63 4.41 -18.57
C GLN A 338 -15.89 3.25 -17.62
N LEU A 339 -15.84 3.48 -16.30
CA LEU A 339 -16.14 2.47 -15.29
C LEU A 339 -17.55 1.87 -15.52
N PHE A 340 -18.58 2.70 -15.62
CA PHE A 340 -19.95 2.24 -15.82
C PHE A 340 -20.24 1.79 -17.26
N LYS A 341 -19.67 2.44 -18.27
CA LYS A 341 -19.90 2.07 -19.68
C LYS A 341 -19.37 0.68 -20.05
N ARG A 342 -18.28 0.24 -19.40
CA ARG A 342 -17.58 -1.01 -19.74
C ARG A 342 -17.82 -2.15 -18.77
N ASN A 343 -18.54 -1.92 -17.70
CA ASN A 343 -18.85 -2.92 -16.68
C ASN A 343 -20.34 -2.85 -16.33
N SER A 344 -20.95 -3.97 -15.94
CA SER A 344 -22.30 -3.94 -15.39
C SER A 344 -22.34 -3.19 -14.06
N ALA A 345 -23.45 -2.50 -13.77
CA ALA A 345 -23.63 -1.78 -12.52
C ALA A 345 -23.46 -2.70 -11.30
N SER A 346 -23.97 -3.94 -11.36
CA SER A 346 -23.81 -4.92 -10.29
C SER A 346 -22.34 -5.27 -10.03
N THR A 347 -21.51 -5.39 -11.09
CA THR A 347 -20.06 -5.63 -10.94
C THR A 347 -19.37 -4.42 -10.32
N VAL A 348 -19.73 -3.20 -10.75
CA VAL A 348 -19.20 -1.97 -10.19
C VAL A 348 -19.55 -1.85 -8.71
N PHE A 349 -20.80 -2.07 -8.34
CA PHE A 349 -21.25 -2.00 -6.94
C PHE A 349 -20.59 -3.06 -6.06
N LYS A 350 -20.43 -4.29 -6.57
CA LYS A 350 -19.69 -5.34 -5.89
C LYS A 350 -18.22 -4.96 -5.64
N PHE A 351 -17.59 -4.26 -6.59
CA PHE A 351 -16.24 -3.71 -6.45
C PHE A 351 -16.19 -2.58 -5.42
N LEU A 352 -17.17 -1.68 -5.42
CA LEU A 352 -17.26 -0.60 -4.45
C LEU A 352 -17.52 -1.11 -3.02
N ASP A 353 -18.20 -2.25 -2.87
CA ASP A 353 -18.40 -2.95 -1.59
C ASP A 353 -17.20 -3.81 -1.14
N GLU A 354 -16.10 -3.81 -1.92
CA GLU A 354 -14.89 -4.60 -1.62
C GLU A 354 -15.14 -6.13 -1.62
N ARG A 355 -16.16 -6.58 -2.35
CA ARG A 355 -16.58 -8.00 -2.46
C ARG A 355 -16.22 -8.65 -3.79
N SER A 356 -15.64 -7.90 -4.73
CA SER A 356 -15.22 -8.44 -6.03
C SER A 356 -14.04 -9.40 -5.89
N SER A 357 -14.00 -10.39 -6.77
CA SER A 357 -12.85 -11.28 -6.92
C SER A 357 -11.68 -10.57 -7.62
N ILE A 358 -10.47 -11.14 -7.55
CA ILE A 358 -9.29 -10.59 -8.25
C ILE A 358 -9.52 -10.51 -9.77
N VAL A 359 -10.26 -11.48 -10.33
CA VAL A 359 -10.57 -11.50 -11.77
C VAL A 359 -11.51 -10.36 -12.16
N GLU A 360 -12.53 -10.09 -11.33
CA GLU A 360 -13.43 -8.93 -11.52
C GLU A 360 -12.68 -7.61 -11.36
N ASP A 361 -11.78 -7.51 -10.35
CA ASP A 361 -10.91 -6.34 -10.19
C ASP A 361 -10.08 -6.07 -11.44
N LEU A 362 -9.44 -7.10 -12.00
CA LEU A 362 -8.63 -6.95 -13.21
C LEU A 362 -9.46 -6.48 -14.41
N ARG A 363 -10.69 -6.99 -14.59
CA ARG A 363 -11.60 -6.51 -15.64
C ARG A 363 -11.93 -5.03 -15.47
N ILE A 364 -12.26 -4.63 -14.23
CA ILE A 364 -12.52 -3.21 -13.90
C ILE A 364 -11.28 -2.36 -14.21
N LEU A 365 -10.10 -2.76 -13.73
CA LEU A 365 -8.86 -2.00 -13.95
C LEU A 365 -8.50 -1.89 -15.44
N GLN A 366 -8.77 -2.93 -16.25
CA GLN A 366 -8.59 -2.89 -17.70
C GLN A 366 -9.60 -1.97 -18.41
N SER A 367 -10.78 -1.77 -17.82
CA SER A 367 -11.79 -0.86 -18.38
C SER A 367 -11.46 0.62 -18.20
N LEU A 368 -10.58 0.93 -17.24
CA LEU A 368 -10.18 2.29 -16.89
C LEU A 368 -9.03 2.81 -17.79
N PRO A 369 -8.74 4.11 -17.80
CA PRO A 369 -7.63 4.67 -18.58
C PRO A 369 -6.27 4.18 -18.02
N PHE A 370 -5.81 3.02 -18.49
CA PHE A 370 -4.63 2.29 -17.99
C PHE A 370 -3.39 3.18 -17.79
N GLY A 371 -3.06 4.03 -18.78
CA GLY A 371 -1.88 4.91 -18.69
C GLY A 371 -1.92 5.91 -17.53
N LEU A 372 -3.12 6.39 -17.14
CA LEU A 372 -3.27 7.29 -15.99
C LEU A 372 -3.03 6.54 -14.68
N PHE A 373 -3.65 5.37 -14.51
CA PHE A 373 -3.49 4.55 -13.31
C PHE A 373 -2.08 4.01 -13.17
N MET A 374 -1.44 3.60 -14.27
CA MET A 374 -0.04 3.16 -14.24
C MET A 374 0.90 4.29 -13.78
N ARG A 375 0.74 5.51 -14.29
CA ARG A 375 1.53 6.67 -13.85
C ARG A 375 1.28 6.99 -12.37
N ALA A 376 0.03 6.92 -11.90
CA ALA A 376 -0.29 7.13 -10.50
C ALA A 376 0.34 6.04 -9.61
N ALA A 377 0.26 4.77 -10.02
CA ALA A 377 0.87 3.65 -9.31
C ALA A 377 2.39 3.78 -9.23
N LEU A 378 3.06 4.15 -10.33
CA LEU A 378 4.50 4.41 -10.33
C LEU A 378 4.85 5.57 -9.41
N LYS A 379 4.10 6.68 -9.46
CA LYS A 379 4.30 7.82 -8.57
C LYS A 379 4.12 7.43 -7.10
N ASP A 380 3.06 6.69 -6.74
CA ASP A 380 2.83 6.20 -5.37
C ASP A 380 3.95 5.25 -4.92
N ALA A 381 4.40 4.34 -5.79
CA ALA A 381 5.50 3.43 -5.49
C ALA A 381 6.81 4.18 -5.21
N VAL A 382 7.13 5.19 -6.02
CA VAL A 382 8.31 6.06 -5.83
C VAL A 382 8.25 6.79 -4.49
N TRP A 383 7.12 7.41 -4.16
CA TRP A 383 6.97 8.23 -2.97
C TRP A 383 6.92 7.42 -1.67
N ARG A 384 6.23 6.27 -1.66
CA ARG A 384 6.04 5.45 -0.45
C ARG A 384 7.13 4.43 -0.21
N SER A 385 7.80 4.02 -1.25
CA SER A 385 8.88 3.05 -1.16
C SER A 385 10.02 3.45 -2.09
N PRO A 386 10.77 4.53 -1.77
CA PRO A 386 11.95 4.88 -2.55
C PRO A 386 12.96 3.71 -2.63
N ARG A 387 12.82 2.72 -1.72
CA ARG A 387 13.57 1.45 -1.74
C ARG A 387 13.13 0.48 -2.85
N LEU A 388 11.94 0.66 -3.47
CA LEU A 388 11.54 -0.09 -4.66
C LEU A 388 12.34 0.33 -5.91
N LEU A 389 12.83 1.57 -5.95
CA LEU A 389 13.79 2.01 -6.96
C LEU A 389 15.22 1.76 -6.45
N SER A 390 15.60 0.48 -6.38
CA SER A 390 17.00 0.17 -6.08
C SER A 390 17.90 0.72 -7.18
N PRO A 391 19.13 1.16 -6.85
CA PRO A 391 20.09 1.58 -7.86
C PRO A 391 20.32 0.53 -8.96
N LEU A 392 20.24 -0.74 -8.58
CA LEU A 392 20.30 -1.87 -9.53
C LEU A 392 19.14 -1.83 -10.52
N LEU A 393 17.91 -1.65 -10.07
CA LEU A 393 16.74 -1.60 -10.95
C LEU A 393 16.83 -0.43 -11.94
N ILE A 394 17.22 0.75 -11.46
CA ILE A 394 17.40 1.93 -12.32
C ILE A 394 18.49 1.67 -13.37
N ALA A 395 19.67 1.22 -12.95
CA ALA A 395 20.79 0.97 -13.85
C ALA A 395 20.46 -0.12 -14.89
N THR A 396 19.76 -1.19 -14.47
CA THR A 396 19.32 -2.26 -15.40
C THR A 396 18.34 -1.71 -16.43
N THR A 397 17.36 -0.91 -16.00
CA THR A 397 16.39 -0.29 -16.93
C THR A 397 17.06 0.65 -17.92
N VAL A 398 18.03 1.45 -17.46
CA VAL A 398 18.82 2.36 -18.33
C VAL A 398 19.61 1.54 -19.35
N LEU A 399 20.27 0.47 -18.94
CA LEU A 399 21.07 -0.34 -19.85
C LEU A 399 20.22 -1.07 -20.88
N LEU A 400 19.04 -1.59 -20.50
CA LEU A 400 18.08 -2.16 -21.43
C LEU A 400 17.55 -1.13 -22.44
N LEU A 401 17.35 0.11 -22.01
CA LEU A 401 16.96 1.20 -22.90
C LEU A 401 18.09 1.49 -23.92
N LEU A 402 19.35 1.59 -23.46
CA LEU A 402 20.50 1.77 -24.35
C LEU A 402 20.63 0.60 -25.34
N GLN A 403 20.36 -0.63 -24.92
CA GLN A 403 20.32 -1.80 -25.78
C GLN A 403 19.22 -1.68 -26.84
N SER A 404 18.02 -1.29 -26.45
CA SER A 404 16.88 -1.13 -27.37
C SER A 404 17.08 -0.02 -28.40
N LEU A 405 17.86 1.00 -28.04
CA LEU A 405 18.25 2.11 -28.92
C LEU A 405 19.47 1.81 -29.79
N GLY A 406 20.07 0.63 -29.67
CA GLY A 406 21.26 0.24 -30.44
C GLY A 406 22.58 0.94 -30.02
N VAL A 407 22.59 1.59 -28.83
CA VAL A 407 23.75 2.37 -28.31
C VAL A 407 24.47 1.66 -27.16
N MET A 408 24.46 0.32 -27.14
CA MET A 408 25.13 -0.51 -26.12
C MET A 408 26.59 -0.15 -25.81
N PRO A 409 27.44 0.26 -26.78
CA PRO A 409 28.82 0.65 -26.46
C PRO A 409 28.93 1.73 -25.39
N ILE A 410 27.98 2.69 -25.34
CA ILE A 410 27.91 3.72 -24.28
C ILE A 410 27.66 3.07 -22.92
N GLY A 411 26.80 2.05 -22.87
CA GLY A 411 26.50 1.27 -21.65
C GLY A 411 27.74 0.53 -21.14
N TYR A 412 28.52 -0.09 -21.99
CA TYR A 412 29.77 -0.78 -21.61
C TYR A 412 30.80 0.17 -21.01
N TRP A 413 30.97 1.36 -21.58
CA TRP A 413 31.84 2.38 -20.97
C TRP A 413 31.33 2.82 -19.60
N GLY A 414 30.00 2.98 -19.46
CA GLY A 414 29.37 3.28 -18.17
C GLY A 414 29.64 2.21 -17.11
N LEU A 415 29.56 0.92 -17.49
CA LEU A 415 29.88 -0.19 -16.61
C LEU A 415 31.37 -0.21 -16.22
N ALA A 416 32.28 -0.02 -17.19
CA ALA A 416 33.72 0.04 -16.93
C ALA A 416 34.08 1.17 -15.95
N ILE A 417 33.51 2.35 -16.13
CA ILE A 417 33.67 3.48 -15.23
C ILE A 417 33.09 3.15 -13.84
N GLY A 418 31.89 2.57 -13.77
CA GLY A 418 31.28 2.16 -12.50
C GLY A 418 32.09 1.12 -11.75
N PHE A 419 32.74 0.19 -12.47
CA PHE A 419 33.64 -0.80 -11.90
C PHE A 419 34.91 -0.17 -11.32
N LEU A 420 35.49 0.82 -11.98
CA LEU A 420 36.64 1.59 -11.52
C LEU A 420 36.30 2.52 -10.34
N ILE A 421 35.09 3.09 -10.33
CA ILE A 421 34.69 4.06 -9.30
C ILE A 421 34.18 3.36 -8.03
N LEU A 422 33.49 2.24 -8.12
CA LEU A 422 32.83 1.59 -6.99
C LEU A 422 33.19 0.12 -6.88
N GLY A 423 33.25 -0.61 -8.02
CA GLY A 423 33.46 -2.04 -8.05
C GLY A 423 34.77 -2.48 -7.40
N ILE A 424 35.92 -1.96 -7.83
CA ILE A 424 37.23 -2.27 -7.26
C ILE A 424 37.45 -1.52 -5.94
N PRO A 425 37.14 -0.20 -5.83
CA PRO A 425 37.46 0.58 -4.64
C PRO A 425 36.81 0.07 -3.36
N HIS A 426 35.60 -0.54 -3.39
CA HIS A 426 34.97 -1.02 -2.16
C HIS A 426 35.81 -2.14 -1.49
N GLY A 427 36.41 -3.04 -2.27
CA GLY A 427 37.32 -4.08 -1.76
C GLY A 427 38.70 -3.54 -1.37
N ALA A 428 39.16 -2.50 -2.05
CA ALA A 428 40.43 -1.82 -1.78
C ALA A 428 40.47 -1.14 -0.39
N LEU A 429 39.32 -0.98 0.29
CA LEU A 429 39.25 -0.36 1.62
C LEU A 429 39.43 -1.33 2.78
N ASP A 430 39.64 -2.62 2.55
CA ASP A 430 39.81 -3.65 3.58
C ASP A 430 40.93 -3.35 4.56
N HIS A 431 42.02 -2.69 4.09
CA HIS A 431 43.14 -2.26 4.93
C HIS A 431 42.71 -1.33 6.07
N LEU A 432 41.65 -0.53 5.89
CA LEU A 432 41.13 0.35 6.96
C LEU A 432 40.63 -0.44 8.16
N HIS A 433 40.22 -1.69 7.92
CA HIS A 433 39.78 -2.60 8.97
C HIS A 433 40.92 -3.45 9.50
N ALA A 434 41.74 -4.02 8.63
CA ALA A 434 42.83 -4.93 8.97
C ALA A 434 43.89 -4.23 9.87
N LEU A 435 44.12 -2.92 9.67
CA LEU A 435 45.04 -2.14 10.48
C LEU A 435 44.49 -1.70 11.85
N ARG A 436 43.19 -1.90 12.13
CA ARG A 436 42.57 -1.60 13.43
C ARG A 436 42.59 -2.82 14.37
N LYS A 437 42.67 -2.54 15.69
CA LYS A 437 42.50 -3.60 16.69
C LYS A 437 41.17 -4.36 16.51
N PRO A 438 41.11 -5.69 16.68
CA PRO A 438 42.11 -6.55 17.29
C PRO A 438 43.23 -7.03 16.35
N TRP A 439 43.16 -6.83 15.03
CA TRP A 439 44.14 -7.31 14.07
C TRP A 439 45.50 -6.58 14.21
N GLY A 440 45.47 -5.25 14.22
CA GLY A 440 46.64 -4.43 14.45
C GLY A 440 47.82 -4.68 13.48
N TRP A 441 47.48 -5.16 12.26
CA TRP A 441 48.54 -5.45 11.26
C TRP A 441 49.18 -4.15 10.78
N ASN A 442 50.48 -4.25 10.47
CA ASN A 442 51.15 -3.20 9.72
C ASN A 442 50.84 -3.37 8.22
N MET A 443 51.09 -2.30 7.46
CA MET A 443 50.79 -2.29 6.02
C MET A 443 51.49 -3.41 5.24
N PRO A 444 52.81 -3.69 5.43
CA PRO A 444 53.46 -4.81 4.76
C PRO A 444 52.84 -6.18 5.11
N GLY A 445 52.51 -6.39 6.36
CA GLY A 445 51.82 -7.64 6.81
C GLY A 445 50.46 -7.81 6.18
N TYR A 446 49.68 -6.73 6.05
CA TYR A 446 48.40 -6.76 5.35
C TYR A 446 48.58 -7.15 3.88
N VAL A 447 49.49 -6.50 3.16
CA VAL A 447 49.76 -6.78 1.74
C VAL A 447 50.22 -8.24 1.55
N LEU A 448 51.12 -8.70 2.42
CA LEU A 448 51.62 -10.12 2.37
C LEU A 448 50.45 -11.11 2.53
N VAL A 449 49.58 -10.94 3.53
CA VAL A 449 48.42 -11.83 3.75
C VAL A 449 47.45 -11.74 2.56
N TYR A 450 47.20 -10.55 2.05
CA TYR A 450 46.33 -10.35 0.91
C TYR A 450 46.83 -11.08 -0.33
N LEU A 451 48.12 -10.94 -0.67
CA LEU A 451 48.73 -11.63 -1.80
C LEU A 451 48.79 -13.15 -1.60
N THR A 452 49.07 -13.62 -0.36
CA THR A 452 49.09 -15.06 -0.05
C THR A 452 47.72 -15.71 -0.23
N LEU A 453 46.64 -15.05 0.25
CA LEU A 453 45.26 -15.53 0.08
C LEU A 453 44.84 -15.52 -1.40
N GLY A 454 45.20 -14.48 -2.15
CA GLY A 454 44.96 -14.42 -3.59
C GLY A 454 45.70 -15.51 -4.36
N GLY A 455 47.00 -15.71 -4.02
CA GLY A 455 47.82 -16.77 -4.58
C GLY A 455 47.32 -18.20 -4.27
N LEU A 456 46.72 -18.39 -3.09
CA LEU A 456 46.10 -19.65 -2.71
C LEU A 456 44.95 -20.02 -3.68
N ILE A 457 44.08 -19.07 -3.99
CA ILE A 457 42.97 -19.30 -4.94
C ILE A 457 43.49 -19.55 -6.35
N LEU A 458 44.49 -18.81 -6.82
CA LEU A 458 45.12 -19.07 -8.11
C LEU A 458 45.72 -20.48 -8.14
N GLY A 459 46.41 -20.91 -7.06
CA GLY A 459 46.93 -22.27 -6.91
C GLY A 459 45.84 -23.34 -6.97
N LEU A 460 44.69 -23.09 -6.34
CA LEU A 460 43.56 -24.02 -6.41
C LEU A 460 43.01 -24.16 -7.86
N PHE A 461 42.89 -23.06 -8.60
CA PHE A 461 42.52 -23.13 -10.01
C PHE A 461 43.56 -23.85 -10.88
N TYR A 462 44.85 -23.70 -10.56
CA TYR A 462 45.92 -24.39 -11.26
C TYR A 462 45.94 -25.90 -10.99
N ILE A 463 45.72 -26.29 -9.71
CA ILE A 463 45.70 -27.72 -9.31
C ILE A 463 44.42 -28.40 -9.82
N SER A 464 43.29 -27.78 -9.59
CA SER A 464 41.97 -28.27 -10.04
C SER A 464 41.01 -27.12 -10.30
N PRO A 465 40.71 -26.81 -11.57
CA PRO A 465 39.75 -25.77 -11.91
C PRO A 465 38.38 -25.94 -11.24
N TRP A 466 37.95 -27.17 -11.02
CA TRP A 466 36.71 -27.49 -10.30
C TRP A 466 36.75 -27.06 -8.84
N ILE A 467 37.82 -27.37 -8.12
CA ILE A 467 37.98 -26.98 -6.71
C ILE A 467 38.04 -25.45 -6.60
N GLY A 468 38.82 -24.80 -7.47
CA GLY A 468 38.88 -23.36 -7.55
C GLY A 468 37.49 -22.71 -7.78
N LEU A 469 36.72 -23.26 -8.73
CA LEU A 469 35.36 -22.80 -9.03
C LEU A 469 34.40 -22.98 -7.84
N LEU A 470 34.38 -24.17 -7.23
CA LEU A 470 33.51 -24.46 -6.08
C LEU A 470 33.83 -23.55 -4.90
N CYS A 471 35.11 -23.31 -4.62
CA CYS A 471 35.53 -22.35 -3.60
C CYS A 471 35.05 -20.96 -3.95
N PHE A 472 35.29 -20.51 -5.21
CA PHE A 472 34.85 -19.18 -5.68
C PHE A 472 33.35 -18.97 -5.57
N LEU A 473 32.54 -19.88 -6.10
CA LEU A 473 31.09 -19.77 -6.02
C LEU A 473 30.59 -19.83 -4.59
N GLY A 474 31.12 -20.76 -3.76
CA GLY A 474 30.69 -20.93 -2.38
C GLY A 474 30.90 -19.67 -1.53
N TYR A 475 32.11 -19.10 -1.55
CA TYR A 475 32.37 -17.88 -0.78
C TYR A 475 31.66 -16.64 -1.39
N SER A 476 31.54 -16.57 -2.72
CA SER A 476 30.82 -15.46 -3.39
C SER A 476 29.33 -15.46 -3.03
N MET A 477 28.66 -16.62 -3.11
CA MET A 477 27.26 -16.78 -2.70
C MET A 477 27.06 -16.39 -1.24
N TRP A 478 27.94 -16.86 -0.36
CA TRP A 478 27.89 -16.49 1.05
C TRP A 478 28.03 -14.98 1.24
N HIS A 479 29.05 -14.38 0.63
CA HIS A 479 29.40 -12.98 0.81
C HIS A 479 28.37 -12.02 0.23
N PHE A 480 27.86 -12.30 -0.96
CA PHE A 480 26.81 -11.49 -1.57
C PHE A 480 25.53 -11.51 -0.75
N GLY A 481 25.13 -12.70 -0.27
CA GLY A 481 23.97 -12.81 0.59
C GLY A 481 24.17 -12.13 1.95
N GLU A 482 25.38 -12.19 2.52
CA GLU A 482 25.68 -11.53 3.79
C GLU A 482 25.63 -10.01 3.67
N ALA A 483 26.14 -9.44 2.58
CA ALA A 483 26.09 -8.01 2.32
C ALA A 483 24.65 -7.49 2.18
N ASP A 484 23.81 -8.20 1.44
CA ASP A 484 22.41 -7.82 1.25
C ASP A 484 21.59 -7.97 2.54
N LEU A 485 21.68 -9.09 3.23
CA LEU A 485 20.94 -9.33 4.48
C LEU A 485 21.37 -8.35 5.58
N ALA A 486 22.66 -8.03 5.66
CA ALA A 486 23.17 -7.02 6.61
C ALA A 486 22.60 -5.62 6.28
N HIS A 487 22.55 -5.26 5.00
CA HIS A 487 21.95 -3.98 4.56
C HIS A 487 20.45 -3.89 4.90
N TRP A 488 19.74 -5.03 4.90
CA TRP A 488 18.31 -5.09 5.26
C TRP A 488 18.06 -5.29 6.77
N ASN A 489 19.09 -5.31 7.61
CA ASN A 489 19.01 -5.57 9.05
C ASN A 489 18.38 -6.93 9.39
N LEU A 490 18.73 -7.99 8.65
CA LEU A 490 18.23 -9.34 8.85
C LEU A 490 19.22 -10.26 9.57
N GLY A 491 20.38 -9.76 9.98
CA GLY A 491 21.42 -10.50 10.69
C GLY A 491 22.11 -11.57 9.83
N LYS A 492 23.16 -12.19 10.41
CA LYS A 492 23.89 -13.29 9.78
C LYS A 492 23.21 -14.62 10.04
N SER A 493 23.07 -15.43 9.02
CA SER A 493 22.63 -16.81 9.18
C SER A 493 22.87 -17.59 7.88
N TRP A 494 22.64 -18.90 7.90
CA TRP A 494 22.55 -19.74 6.70
C TRP A 494 21.62 -19.18 5.61
N LYS A 495 20.71 -18.28 5.97
CA LYS A 495 19.86 -17.50 5.04
C LYS A 495 20.67 -16.68 4.05
N SER A 496 21.87 -16.19 4.45
CA SER A 496 22.78 -15.47 3.56
C SER A 496 23.23 -16.33 2.39
N LEU A 497 23.62 -17.59 2.69
CA LEU A 497 24.01 -18.52 1.63
C LEU A 497 22.86 -18.80 0.66
N LEU A 498 21.66 -19.07 1.17
CA LEU A 498 20.48 -19.31 0.31
C LEU A 498 20.11 -18.11 -0.55
N TRP A 499 20.16 -16.90 0.04
CA TRP A 499 19.90 -15.68 -0.74
C TRP A 499 20.98 -15.46 -1.82
N GLY A 500 22.24 -15.62 -1.49
CA GLY A 500 23.33 -15.52 -2.46
C GLY A 500 23.27 -16.60 -3.55
N CYS A 501 22.91 -17.84 -3.21
CA CYS A 501 22.63 -18.90 -4.17
C CYS A 501 21.48 -18.51 -5.11
N TYR A 502 20.42 -17.93 -4.57
CA TYR A 502 19.27 -17.50 -5.37
C TYR A 502 19.67 -16.40 -6.37
N VAL A 503 20.38 -15.37 -5.93
CA VAL A 503 20.76 -14.23 -6.78
C VAL A 503 21.83 -14.62 -7.79
N LEU A 504 22.97 -15.15 -7.35
CA LEU A 504 24.07 -15.51 -8.24
C LEU A 504 23.70 -16.69 -9.14
N GLY A 505 23.01 -17.70 -8.58
CA GLY A 505 22.48 -18.83 -9.35
C GLY A 505 21.46 -18.36 -10.41
N GLY A 506 20.57 -17.43 -10.06
CA GLY A 506 19.62 -16.84 -11.01
C GLY A 506 20.32 -16.16 -12.19
N ILE A 507 21.37 -15.36 -11.94
CA ILE A 507 22.16 -14.72 -12.99
C ILE A 507 22.89 -15.76 -13.86
N LEU A 508 23.56 -16.75 -13.25
CA LEU A 508 24.34 -17.74 -14.01
C LEU A 508 23.45 -18.69 -14.82
N VAL A 509 22.33 -19.16 -14.25
CA VAL A 509 21.41 -20.09 -14.93
C VAL A 509 20.61 -19.40 -16.04
N SER A 510 20.25 -18.12 -15.86
CA SER A 510 19.58 -17.37 -16.93
C SER A 510 20.47 -17.15 -18.17
N HIS A 511 21.78 -17.20 -17.99
CA HIS A 511 22.78 -17.04 -19.05
C HIS A 511 23.60 -18.33 -19.23
N ALA A 512 22.93 -19.48 -19.11
CA ALA A 512 23.60 -20.77 -19.10
C ALA A 512 24.53 -21.02 -20.29
N PRO A 513 24.22 -20.66 -21.56
CA PRO A 513 25.15 -20.81 -22.68
C PRO A 513 26.46 -20.05 -22.49
N GLU A 514 26.38 -18.76 -22.09
CA GLU A 514 27.56 -17.91 -21.84
C GLU A 514 28.34 -18.41 -20.63
N THR A 515 27.62 -18.83 -19.57
CA THR A 515 28.22 -19.40 -18.36
C THR A 515 29.03 -20.65 -18.69
N VAL A 516 28.49 -21.57 -19.49
CA VAL A 516 29.18 -22.78 -19.93
C VAL A 516 30.42 -22.45 -20.77
N GLN A 517 30.33 -21.47 -21.64
CA GLN A 517 31.49 -20.99 -22.41
C GLN A 517 32.63 -20.51 -21.50
N ILE A 518 32.31 -19.67 -20.53
CA ILE A 518 33.30 -19.16 -19.55
C ILE A 518 33.91 -20.29 -18.74
N LEU A 519 33.11 -21.26 -18.28
CA LEU A 519 33.60 -22.42 -17.55
C LEU A 519 34.58 -23.26 -18.37
N ARG A 520 34.33 -23.44 -19.69
CA ARG A 520 35.26 -24.11 -20.63
C ARG A 520 36.56 -23.33 -20.76
N GLU A 521 36.50 -21.99 -20.85
CA GLU A 521 37.70 -21.13 -20.89
C GLU A 521 38.51 -21.23 -19.59
N MET A 522 37.83 -21.46 -18.45
CA MET A 522 38.45 -21.71 -17.14
C MET A 522 39.01 -23.15 -17.01
N LYS A 523 38.90 -23.96 -18.06
CA LYS A 523 39.27 -25.40 -18.12
C LYS A 523 38.48 -26.27 -17.14
N VAL A 524 37.25 -25.87 -16.78
CA VAL A 524 36.35 -26.65 -15.97
C VAL A 524 35.64 -27.68 -16.88
N PHE A 525 35.81 -28.98 -16.58
CA PHE A 525 35.14 -30.04 -17.34
C PHE A 525 33.64 -30.06 -16.98
N ILE A 526 32.75 -30.01 -17.97
CA ILE A 526 31.30 -30.05 -17.83
C ILE A 526 30.83 -31.39 -18.42
N PRO A 527 30.26 -32.30 -17.60
CA PRO A 527 29.95 -33.66 -18.04
C PRO A 527 28.62 -33.80 -18.81
N TRP A 528 27.86 -32.72 -18.99
CA TRP A 528 26.58 -32.73 -19.71
C TRP A 528 26.59 -31.80 -20.91
N ASP A 529 25.96 -32.25 -21.99
CA ASP A 529 25.82 -31.46 -23.25
C ASP A 529 24.59 -30.60 -23.29
N SER A 530 23.59 -30.80 -22.40
CA SER A 530 22.36 -30.04 -22.37
C SER A 530 22.46 -28.85 -21.41
N VAL A 531 22.23 -27.66 -21.93
CA VAL A 531 22.18 -26.42 -21.15
C VAL A 531 20.75 -26.17 -20.68
N PRO A 532 20.52 -25.80 -19.41
CA PRO A 532 19.20 -25.42 -18.92
C PRO A 532 18.56 -24.37 -19.83
N SER A 533 17.27 -24.52 -20.11
CA SER A 533 16.55 -23.53 -20.93
C SER A 533 16.34 -22.22 -20.16
N ALA A 534 16.32 -21.10 -20.85
CA ALA A 534 16.06 -19.79 -20.26
C ALA A 534 14.71 -19.76 -19.51
N SER A 535 13.71 -20.52 -19.95
CA SER A 535 12.41 -20.65 -19.27
C SER A 535 12.54 -21.21 -17.83
N MET A 536 13.46 -22.14 -17.60
CA MET A 536 13.72 -22.67 -16.25
C MET A 536 14.30 -21.61 -15.33
N ALA A 537 15.13 -20.70 -15.84
CA ALA A 537 15.68 -19.60 -15.06
C ALA A 537 14.58 -18.61 -14.61
N TYR A 538 13.65 -18.27 -15.49
CA TYR A 538 12.51 -17.42 -15.13
C TYR A 538 11.64 -18.07 -14.04
N VAL A 539 11.36 -19.37 -14.14
CA VAL A 539 10.63 -20.12 -13.12
C VAL A 539 11.39 -20.10 -11.79
N TRP A 540 12.71 -20.35 -11.81
CA TRP A 540 13.57 -20.27 -10.61
C TRP A 540 13.49 -18.89 -9.94
N ILE A 541 13.64 -17.81 -10.72
CA ILE A 541 13.63 -16.44 -10.21
C ILE A 541 12.25 -16.09 -9.62
N LEU A 542 11.16 -16.47 -10.29
CA LEU A 542 9.81 -16.18 -9.80
C LEU A 542 9.46 -16.98 -8.54
N LEU A 543 9.66 -18.29 -8.54
CA LEU A 543 9.33 -19.14 -7.38
C LEU A 543 10.22 -18.82 -6.17
N GLY A 544 11.53 -18.66 -6.41
CA GLY A 544 12.46 -18.24 -5.38
C GLY A 544 12.11 -16.84 -4.84
N GLY A 545 11.72 -15.91 -5.72
CA GLY A 545 11.27 -14.57 -5.35
C GLY A 545 10.06 -14.59 -4.44
N VAL A 546 9.03 -15.36 -4.79
CA VAL A 546 7.83 -15.55 -3.94
C VAL A 546 8.21 -16.13 -2.58
N PHE A 547 9.05 -17.17 -2.56
CA PHE A 547 9.54 -17.77 -1.33
C PHE A 547 10.26 -16.75 -0.44
N PHE A 548 11.24 -16.02 -0.97
CA PHE A 548 12.00 -15.04 -0.19
C PHE A 548 11.18 -13.83 0.23
N MET A 549 10.24 -13.35 -0.60
CA MET A 549 9.30 -12.29 -0.21
C MET A 549 8.45 -12.69 1.00
N GLY A 550 7.93 -13.91 1.00
CA GLY A 550 7.15 -14.45 2.12
C GLY A 550 7.99 -14.68 3.38
N TRP A 551 9.20 -15.20 3.19
CA TRP A 551 10.07 -15.62 4.30
C TRP A 551 10.81 -14.48 5.00
N LEU A 552 11.38 -13.54 4.22
CA LEU A 552 12.17 -12.42 4.77
C LEU A 552 11.32 -11.16 5.02
N ARG A 553 10.13 -11.07 4.44
CA ARG A 553 9.14 -9.99 4.62
C ARG A 553 9.72 -8.57 4.44
N LYS A 554 10.62 -8.37 3.48
CA LYS A 554 11.25 -7.08 3.17
C LYS A 554 10.86 -6.60 1.77
N GLY A 555 10.36 -5.37 1.65
CA GLY A 555 9.97 -4.80 0.36
C GLY A 555 11.10 -4.68 -0.66
N ALA A 556 12.36 -4.54 -0.20
CA ALA A 556 13.53 -4.52 -1.08
C ALA A 556 13.71 -5.81 -1.90
N ILE A 557 13.16 -6.95 -1.45
CA ILE A 557 13.24 -8.23 -2.16
C ILE A 557 12.45 -8.17 -3.46
N ALA A 558 11.28 -7.52 -3.47
CA ALA A 558 10.48 -7.35 -4.68
C ALA A 558 11.25 -6.61 -5.77
N SER A 559 11.96 -5.52 -5.40
CA SER A 559 12.83 -4.78 -6.32
C SER A 559 13.95 -5.65 -6.89
N ASN A 560 14.56 -6.50 -6.05
CA ASN A 560 15.61 -7.41 -6.48
C ASN A 560 15.09 -8.49 -7.44
N VAL A 561 13.91 -9.07 -7.18
CA VAL A 561 13.26 -10.03 -8.07
C VAL A 561 12.99 -9.41 -9.43
N VAL A 562 12.44 -8.20 -9.47
CA VAL A 562 12.21 -7.46 -10.73
C VAL A 562 13.54 -7.18 -11.44
N SER A 563 14.58 -6.76 -10.71
CA SER A 563 15.91 -6.53 -11.29
C SER A 563 16.49 -7.81 -11.89
N LEU A 564 16.40 -8.96 -11.19
CA LEU A 564 16.88 -10.25 -11.70
C LEU A 564 16.15 -10.67 -12.99
N LEU A 565 14.82 -10.48 -13.04
CA LEU A 565 14.05 -10.77 -14.26
C LEU A 565 14.49 -9.89 -15.44
N LEU A 566 14.76 -8.61 -15.20
CA LEU A 566 15.24 -7.68 -16.22
C LEU A 566 16.69 -7.99 -16.64
N LEU A 567 17.54 -8.41 -15.71
CA LEU A 567 18.92 -8.79 -16.00
C LEU A 567 18.99 -9.97 -16.97
N CYS A 568 18.01 -10.87 -16.97
CA CYS A 568 17.94 -11.98 -17.94
C CYS A 568 17.85 -11.54 -19.41
N ALA A 569 17.49 -10.30 -19.68
CA ALA A 569 17.41 -9.74 -21.05
C ALA A 569 18.72 -9.09 -21.52
N LEU A 570 19.74 -9.05 -20.67
CA LEU A 570 21.09 -8.53 -20.97
C LEU A 570 22.06 -9.70 -21.18
N PRO A 571 23.23 -9.50 -21.83
CA PRO A 571 24.31 -10.50 -21.81
C PRO A 571 24.85 -10.72 -20.39
N LEU A 572 25.46 -11.89 -20.12
CA LEU A 572 25.95 -12.30 -18.79
C LEU A 572 26.88 -11.27 -18.12
N ILE A 573 27.89 -10.79 -18.86
CA ILE A 573 28.89 -9.87 -18.29
C ILE A 573 28.26 -8.55 -17.86
N PRO A 574 27.45 -7.84 -18.68
CA PRO A 574 26.68 -6.68 -18.23
C PRO A 574 25.73 -6.96 -17.07
N ALA A 575 25.02 -8.09 -17.10
CA ALA A 575 24.09 -8.47 -16.04
C ALA A 575 24.81 -8.65 -14.68
N PHE A 576 25.93 -9.37 -14.68
CA PHE A 576 26.76 -9.55 -13.50
C PHE A 576 27.39 -8.23 -13.05
N ALA A 577 27.91 -7.41 -13.96
CA ALA A 577 28.52 -6.12 -13.64
C ALA A 577 27.51 -5.17 -12.99
N LEU A 578 26.27 -5.08 -13.48
CA LEU A 578 25.21 -4.29 -12.87
C LEU A 578 24.92 -4.71 -11.44
N PHE A 579 24.72 -6.01 -11.21
CA PHE A 579 24.51 -6.55 -9.86
C PHE A 579 25.69 -6.24 -8.95
N PHE A 580 26.90 -6.50 -9.43
CA PHE A 580 28.13 -6.29 -8.65
C PHE A 580 28.33 -4.82 -8.27
N ILE A 581 28.15 -3.89 -9.20
CA ILE A 581 28.38 -2.46 -8.96
C ILE A 581 27.25 -1.85 -8.12
N PHE A 582 26.00 -1.98 -8.59
CA PHE A 582 24.87 -1.21 -8.09
C PHE A 582 24.14 -1.87 -6.90
N GLN A 583 24.44 -3.12 -6.58
CA GLN A 583 23.95 -3.76 -5.38
C GLN A 583 25.07 -4.12 -4.43
N HIS A 584 25.91 -5.07 -4.78
CA HIS A 584 26.95 -5.58 -3.88
C HIS A 584 27.94 -4.51 -3.43
N SER A 585 28.63 -3.88 -4.39
CA SER A 585 29.70 -2.88 -4.08
C SER A 585 29.14 -1.64 -3.40
N LEU A 586 27.93 -1.19 -3.80
CA LEU A 586 27.25 -0.05 -3.17
C LEU A 586 26.83 -0.34 -1.73
N HIS A 587 26.37 -1.55 -1.43
CA HIS A 587 26.05 -1.96 -0.05
C HIS A 587 27.32 -2.04 0.80
N GLY A 588 28.39 -2.63 0.26
CA GLY A 588 29.71 -2.68 0.90
C GLY A 588 30.27 -1.29 1.19
N TRP A 589 30.23 -0.38 0.21
CA TRP A 589 30.69 1.01 0.37
C TRP A 589 29.94 1.74 1.48
N LYS A 590 28.62 1.68 1.49
CA LYS A 590 27.80 2.30 2.55
C LYS A 590 28.16 1.76 3.93
N LYS A 591 28.35 0.44 4.05
CA LYS A 591 28.72 -0.19 5.31
C LYS A 591 30.09 0.26 5.82
N ILE A 592 31.08 0.33 4.93
CA ILE A 592 32.42 0.83 5.27
C ILE A 592 32.37 2.31 5.69
N LYS A 593 31.58 3.12 4.99
CA LYS A 593 31.36 4.53 5.33
C LYS A 593 30.79 4.72 6.73
N GLU A 594 29.72 3.99 7.06
CA GLU A 594 29.12 4.00 8.39
C GLU A 594 30.10 3.62 9.49
N MET A 595 30.95 2.61 9.24
CA MET A 595 31.90 2.11 10.24
C MET A 595 33.16 2.96 10.38
N SER A 596 33.60 3.57 9.30
CA SER A 596 34.83 4.37 9.28
C SER A 596 34.63 5.83 9.69
N LEU A 597 33.38 6.32 9.64
CA LEU A 597 32.98 7.71 9.85
C LEU A 597 33.72 8.70 8.90
N LYS A 598 34.14 8.21 7.72
CA LYS A 598 34.86 9.01 6.71
C LYS A 598 33.92 9.51 5.62
N SER A 599 34.21 10.63 5.01
CA SER A 599 33.51 11.12 3.82
C SER A 599 33.81 10.24 2.60
N ASP A 600 32.94 10.31 1.56
CA ASP A 600 33.16 9.56 0.31
C ASP A 600 34.50 9.90 -0.33
N LEU A 601 34.89 11.16 -0.35
CA LEU A 601 36.20 11.59 -0.88
C LEU A 601 37.37 10.98 -0.11
N GLN A 602 37.34 10.97 1.23
CA GLN A 602 38.34 10.32 2.04
C GLN A 602 38.43 8.81 1.81
N LEU A 603 37.31 8.14 1.65
CA LEU A 603 37.29 6.73 1.29
C LEU A 603 37.90 6.48 -0.08
N TRP A 604 37.60 7.34 -1.05
CA TRP A 604 38.16 7.29 -2.40
C TRP A 604 39.67 7.43 -2.41
N ILE A 605 40.21 8.44 -1.70
CA ILE A 605 41.65 8.66 -1.55
C ILE A 605 42.34 7.45 -0.92
N ASN A 606 41.72 6.84 0.12
CA ASN A 606 42.25 5.64 0.77
C ASN A 606 42.20 4.40 -0.14
N ALA A 607 41.23 4.27 -1.03
CA ALA A 607 41.11 3.15 -1.95
C ALA A 607 42.07 3.24 -3.14
N LEU A 608 42.48 4.48 -3.53
CA LEU A 608 43.18 4.76 -4.78
C LEU A 608 44.47 3.93 -4.98
N PRO A 609 45.40 3.80 -3.99
CA PRO A 609 46.63 3.06 -4.21
C PRO A 609 46.38 1.58 -4.55
N PHE A 610 45.45 0.94 -3.85
CA PHE A 610 45.10 -0.47 -4.08
C PHE A 610 44.28 -0.68 -5.35
N THR A 611 43.41 0.29 -5.70
CA THR A 611 42.69 0.29 -6.96
C THR A 611 43.65 0.39 -8.15
N LEU A 612 44.62 1.27 -8.10
CA LEU A 612 45.68 1.39 -9.12
C LEU A 612 46.52 0.11 -9.20
N GLY A 613 46.89 -0.47 -8.04
CA GLY A 613 47.60 -1.74 -7.99
C GLY A 613 46.83 -2.87 -8.67
N ALA A 614 45.52 -2.99 -8.40
CA ALA A 614 44.67 -3.96 -9.06
C ALA A 614 44.57 -3.76 -10.57
N VAL A 615 44.44 -2.52 -11.03
CA VAL A 615 44.41 -2.18 -12.48
C VAL A 615 45.75 -2.52 -13.16
N VAL A 616 46.88 -2.22 -12.52
CA VAL A 616 48.22 -2.59 -13.03
C VAL A 616 48.36 -4.11 -13.12
N LEU A 617 48.00 -4.83 -12.06
CA LEU A 617 48.05 -6.31 -12.06
C LEU A 617 47.13 -6.91 -13.15
N PHE A 618 45.96 -6.33 -13.35
CA PHE A 618 45.09 -6.72 -14.44
C PHE A 618 45.71 -6.45 -15.82
N GLY A 619 46.29 -5.28 -16.02
CA GLY A 619 47.02 -4.93 -17.25
C GLY A 619 48.20 -5.84 -17.55
N LEU A 620 49.01 -6.19 -16.52
CA LEU A 620 50.07 -7.16 -16.66
C LEU A 620 49.54 -8.55 -17.01
N ASN A 621 48.48 -9.01 -16.33
CA ASN A 621 47.87 -10.30 -16.65
C ASN A 621 47.38 -10.35 -18.09
N THR A 622 46.75 -9.27 -18.62
CA THR A 622 46.31 -9.20 -20.01
C THR A 622 47.42 -9.13 -21.03
N TYR A 623 48.56 -8.58 -20.63
CA TYR A 623 49.75 -8.50 -21.51
C TYR A 623 50.48 -9.83 -21.66
N TYR A 624 50.60 -10.61 -20.57
CA TYR A 624 51.34 -11.88 -20.57
C TYR A 624 50.48 -13.13 -20.83
N ALA A 625 49.17 -13.05 -20.69
CA ALA A 625 48.26 -14.15 -20.91
C ALA A 625 47.26 -13.81 -22.01
N SER A 626 46.75 -14.88 -22.71
CA SER A 626 45.65 -14.70 -23.65
C SER A 626 44.41 -14.13 -22.90
N PHE A 627 43.88 -13.03 -23.39
CA PHE A 627 42.71 -12.39 -22.75
C PHE A 627 41.44 -13.18 -23.07
N THR A 628 41.01 -14.01 -22.11
CA THR A 628 39.73 -14.73 -22.20
C THR A 628 38.83 -14.33 -21.01
N SER A 629 37.51 -14.45 -21.20
CA SER A 629 36.54 -14.16 -20.11
C SER A 629 36.80 -15.07 -18.92
N GLY A 630 37.18 -16.32 -19.12
CA GLY A 630 37.53 -17.26 -18.07
C GLY A 630 38.71 -16.80 -17.20
N GLN A 631 39.76 -16.24 -17.84
CA GLN A 631 40.90 -15.69 -17.08
C GLN A 631 40.55 -14.44 -16.27
N VAL A 632 39.66 -13.59 -16.78
CA VAL A 632 39.14 -12.45 -16.04
C VAL A 632 38.43 -12.91 -14.77
N PHE A 633 37.59 -13.94 -14.86
CA PHE A 633 36.89 -14.49 -13.69
C PHE A 633 37.85 -15.13 -12.68
N ILE A 634 38.89 -15.85 -13.13
CA ILE A 634 39.93 -16.40 -12.22
C ILE A 634 40.66 -15.27 -11.50
N PHE A 635 41.00 -14.20 -12.21
CA PHE A 635 41.65 -13.02 -11.63
C PHE A 635 40.75 -12.33 -10.62
N LEU A 636 39.46 -12.14 -10.94
CA LEU A 636 38.47 -11.60 -9.99
C LEU A 636 38.31 -12.49 -8.76
N ALA A 637 38.34 -13.81 -8.93
CA ALA A 637 38.29 -14.74 -7.80
C ALA A 637 39.49 -14.55 -6.86
N ALA A 638 40.71 -14.38 -7.41
CA ALA A 638 41.93 -14.15 -6.64
C ALA A 638 41.89 -12.82 -5.89
N LEU A 639 41.37 -11.75 -6.48
CA LEU A 639 41.21 -10.45 -5.82
C LEU A 639 40.10 -10.42 -4.77
N SER A 640 39.00 -11.15 -4.99
CA SER A 640 37.83 -11.09 -4.10
C SER A 640 37.98 -11.97 -2.86
N PHE A 641 38.71 -13.06 -2.91
CA PHE A 641 38.85 -14.00 -1.77
C PHE A 641 39.41 -13.34 -0.51
N PRO A 642 40.55 -12.62 -0.57
CA PRO A 642 41.07 -11.89 0.61
C PRO A 642 40.05 -10.90 1.17
N HIS A 643 39.34 -10.17 0.30
CA HIS A 643 38.28 -9.24 0.68
C HIS A 643 37.18 -9.97 1.48
N VAL A 644 36.69 -11.11 0.99
CA VAL A 644 35.63 -11.86 1.69
C VAL A 644 36.07 -12.35 3.06
N VAL A 645 37.30 -12.85 3.17
CA VAL A 645 37.86 -13.31 4.46
C VAL A 645 37.92 -12.19 5.48
N LEU A 646 38.36 -11.00 5.06
CA LEU A 646 38.43 -9.83 5.93
C LEU A 646 37.06 -9.28 6.29
N MET A 647 36.13 -9.17 5.35
CA MET A 647 34.77 -8.70 5.57
C MET A 647 33.94 -9.64 6.46
N ALA A 648 34.17 -10.97 6.39
CA ALA A 648 33.49 -11.93 7.27
C ALA A 648 33.76 -11.64 8.76
N SER A 649 34.93 -11.10 9.09
CA SER A 649 35.27 -10.68 10.46
C SER A 649 34.54 -9.41 10.90
N LEU A 650 34.31 -8.48 9.96
CA LEU A 650 33.57 -7.23 10.17
C LEU A 650 32.11 -7.48 10.52
N TYR A 651 31.47 -8.32 9.74
CA TYR A 651 30.08 -8.64 9.97
C TYR A 651 29.85 -9.43 11.27
N ARG A 652 30.83 -10.19 11.78
CA ARG A 652 30.73 -10.88 13.09
C ARG A 652 30.62 -9.92 14.29
N LYS A 653 31.19 -8.73 14.25
CA LYS A 653 31.14 -7.74 15.35
C LYS A 653 29.83 -6.98 15.42
N SER A 654 29.17 -6.73 14.30
CA SER A 654 27.90 -5.99 14.26
C SER A 654 26.75 -6.77 14.93
N SER A 655 26.80 -8.10 14.97
CA SER A 655 25.74 -8.93 15.56
C SER A 655 25.83 -9.12 17.08
N LYS A 656 26.91 -8.64 17.74
CA LYS A 656 27.06 -8.70 19.21
C LYS A 656 26.60 -7.43 19.93
N ASN A 657 26.25 -6.37 19.18
CA ASN A 657 25.81 -5.07 19.70
C ASN A 657 24.34 -4.74 19.37
N VAL A 658 23.52 -5.75 19.06
CA VAL A 658 22.06 -5.61 18.88
C VAL A 658 21.34 -6.52 19.87
#